data_8795844adb5298f8b08a405fe37da623
#
_entry.id   8795844adb5298f8b08a405fe37da623
#
_cell.length_a   1.000
_cell.length_b   1.000
_cell.length_c   1.000
_cell.angle_alpha   90.00
_cell.angle_beta   90.00
_cell.angle_gamma   90.00
#
_symmetry.space_group_name_H-M   'P 1'
#
loop_
_entity.id
_entity.type
_entity.pdbx_description
1 polymer ?
#
loop_
_entity_poly.entity_id
_entity_poly.type
_entity_poly.pdbx_seq_one_letter_code
_entity_poly.pdbx_strand_id
1 'polypeptide(L)'
;MDIHRCRFVPYNPQAINALAFSHPPSLGLGGKGVPTLRLAVGRANGDIEIWNPMRGAWFQETVLRGGKDRSIEGLVWTLDPPETGPDGQQQAGRLRLFSIGYSTTVTEWDLEQGRPKRHSSGNYGEMWCLAAQPRWQAATGKDNKPLPAAEGEYTGQHLAAGCADGSIVLLSTADDDLKFLKTLRPSTKRPRVLSVTFQNRHTLVAGYADSSIRVFDIRSGQLKRTISLGKGPTGGSKELLVWSVKCLPDGTIVSGDSAGEVRFWDAKNYSLIQRLQSHLADTLDIAVSADGETVLSGGADQRTVVYRKKSGEKGDKSSRWAEVTHRRYHTHDVKTFAVYETKNLSIVVSGGPDASPVVLPLREFGKEHHRNLPSLPQVPPVVSSPSSRLVMSFWDREVSIWRVSRGPTSLHEVPDGQRHRLVGKVMIQGEENITSATLSSDGKILVIATVSSIKVFSVRRRKGDDRGTLRIQKLDTPETISEDGARLVTVSPDSRWLCIVRPNNDICLARVKPASSPQEKTQVMPQLVNLRRAVRHARFEKVSHGTLGGYERTIRCIVFSHNSNILASGDLSGCIDTWTLEDAEQTTIKKPNTNADADESSSEDEDDYAAVEGQRWRPIASDSPIPRLKSSVALLSFRPPSPAQSNTILTNGTSASKTISAETRLMAITTEHQLVEFDALQGKLSEWSRRNPRAFLPADFKGVRDRAMGCLWDFSDSRERIWLYGTSWLWMFDLRQDFPSTEELNEVVAAEANDASDQQTQKQSQKRKRSAQDQDDDDKRKKKPNSGTGAGGQLPLAQSDVFFDSKARAFVGPDASQGEIVSLGKERPVDEEEEDEEFNENNEIQLARVRRENAKSGSGDSNQLVSTSTPARRWWFTYKYRGILGIVPLSSKSADLDADTDADADGEASANTGLEVAVIERPMWDVDLPDRYVREYE
;
A
#
# COMPACT_ATOMS: atom_id res chain seq x y z
N MET A 1 -16.06 18.04 14.89
CA MET A 1 -14.62 17.73 14.74
C MET A 1 -13.89 19.01 14.36
N ASP A 2 -12.87 19.35 15.15
CA ASP A 2 -12.05 20.54 14.96
C ASP A 2 -10.75 20.15 14.25
N ILE A 3 -10.42 20.79 13.13
CA ILE A 3 -9.38 20.33 12.23
C ILE A 3 -8.25 21.36 12.17
N HIS A 4 -7.07 20.98 12.70
CA HIS A 4 -5.83 21.70 12.49
C HIS A 4 -5.14 21.18 11.23
N ARG A 5 -5.10 21.99 10.19
CA ARG A 5 -4.37 21.65 8.97
C ARG A 5 -2.89 21.97 9.13
N CYS A 6 -2.04 20.93 9.02
CA CYS A 6 -0.61 21.01 9.31
C CYS A 6 0.22 20.56 8.11
N ARG A 7 1.29 21.29 7.79
CA ARG A 7 2.22 21.02 6.67
C ARG A 7 3.68 21.12 7.09
N PHE A 8 3.98 20.74 8.33
CA PHE A 8 5.33 20.88 8.88
C PHE A 8 6.15 19.59 8.88
N VAL A 9 5.55 18.46 8.56
CA VAL A 9 6.26 17.18 8.52
C VAL A 9 6.90 17.03 7.15
N PRO A 10 8.24 17.01 7.06
CA PRO A 10 8.92 16.80 5.80
C PRO A 10 8.73 15.35 5.36
N TYR A 11 8.42 15.16 4.11
CA TYR A 11 8.34 13.86 3.48
C TYR A 11 8.74 13.96 2.02
N ASN A 12 9.84 13.32 1.66
CA ASN A 12 10.32 13.27 0.29
C ASN A 12 10.17 11.84 -0.27
N PRO A 13 9.16 11.56 -1.14
CA PRO A 13 9.04 10.26 -1.78
C PRO A 13 10.26 9.98 -2.64
N GLN A 14 10.77 8.77 -2.52
CA GLN A 14 11.98 8.36 -3.22
C GLN A 14 11.70 7.93 -4.66
N ALA A 15 12.63 8.23 -5.57
CA ALA A 15 12.56 7.84 -6.97
C ALA A 15 12.33 6.33 -7.15
N ILE A 16 11.58 5.95 -8.19
CA ILE A 16 11.42 4.56 -8.61
C ILE A 16 12.49 4.24 -9.63
N ASN A 17 13.35 3.29 -9.31
CA ASN A 17 14.44 2.86 -10.18
C ASN A 17 14.20 1.50 -10.84
N ALA A 18 13.39 0.64 -10.22
CA ALA A 18 13.12 -0.70 -10.74
C ALA A 18 11.68 -1.14 -10.45
N LEU A 19 11.10 -1.87 -11.39
CA LEU A 19 9.77 -2.47 -11.30
C LEU A 19 9.82 -3.93 -11.78
N ALA A 20 9.14 -4.84 -11.08
CA ALA A 20 9.03 -6.23 -11.52
C ALA A 20 7.74 -6.89 -11.04
N PHE A 21 6.97 -7.51 -11.95
CA PHE A 21 5.87 -8.40 -11.59
C PHE A 21 6.38 -9.79 -11.23
N SER A 22 5.73 -10.44 -10.27
CA SER A 22 6.06 -11.81 -9.83
C SER A 22 5.82 -12.88 -10.92
N HIS A 23 5.00 -12.56 -11.90
CA HIS A 23 4.67 -13.44 -13.01
C HIS A 23 4.97 -12.78 -14.35
N PRO A 24 5.54 -13.52 -15.31
CA PRO A 24 5.75 -13.02 -16.65
C PRO A 24 4.42 -12.87 -17.38
N PRO A 25 4.35 -11.99 -18.39
CA PRO A 25 3.21 -11.91 -19.29
C PRO A 25 2.98 -13.26 -20.01
N SER A 26 1.73 -13.75 -20.02
CA SER A 26 1.38 -15.03 -20.64
C SER A 26 -0.08 -15.05 -21.08
N LEU A 27 -0.32 -15.21 -22.38
CA LEU A 27 -1.65 -15.33 -22.96
C LEU A 27 -2.30 -16.71 -22.74
N GLY A 28 -1.51 -17.71 -22.34
CA GLY A 28 -1.98 -19.08 -22.08
C GLY A 28 -2.73 -19.28 -20.77
N LEU A 29 -2.58 -18.34 -19.81
CA LEU A 29 -3.31 -18.37 -18.54
C LEU A 29 -4.70 -17.78 -18.76
N GLY A 30 -5.63 -18.62 -19.20
CA GLY A 30 -7.05 -18.27 -19.28
C GLY A 30 -7.76 -18.46 -17.96
N GLY A 31 -8.71 -17.57 -17.61
CA GLY A 31 -9.60 -17.74 -16.46
C GLY A 31 -9.23 -16.91 -15.25
N LYS A 32 -9.32 -17.52 -14.08
CA LYS A 32 -9.24 -16.88 -12.76
C LYS A 32 -7.93 -16.12 -12.55
N GLY A 33 -7.98 -15.00 -11.84
CA GLY A 33 -6.80 -14.22 -11.48
C GLY A 33 -5.72 -15.05 -10.77
N VAL A 34 -4.49 -14.59 -10.80
CA VAL A 34 -3.36 -15.26 -10.12
C VAL A 34 -3.24 -14.72 -8.69
N PRO A 35 -3.60 -15.49 -7.66
CA PRO A 35 -3.65 -14.97 -6.27
C PRO A 35 -2.28 -14.50 -5.76
N THR A 36 -1.19 -15.07 -6.30
CA THR A 36 0.19 -14.77 -5.94
C THR A 36 0.81 -13.63 -6.77
N LEU A 37 0.03 -12.97 -7.65
CA LEU A 37 0.51 -11.83 -8.43
C LEU A 37 0.87 -10.67 -7.51
N ARG A 38 2.13 -10.20 -7.59
CA ARG A 38 2.65 -9.03 -6.87
C ARG A 38 3.48 -8.18 -7.81
N LEU A 39 3.48 -6.89 -7.56
CA LEU A 39 4.42 -5.94 -8.16
C LEU A 39 5.42 -5.53 -7.09
N ALA A 40 6.71 -5.70 -7.37
CA ALA A 40 7.78 -5.14 -6.55
C ALA A 40 8.20 -3.79 -7.16
N VAL A 41 8.32 -2.76 -6.31
CA VAL A 41 8.74 -1.40 -6.66
C VAL A 41 10.01 -1.08 -5.87
N GLY A 42 11.12 -0.92 -6.56
CA GLY A 42 12.43 -0.59 -5.98
C GLY A 42 12.67 0.91 -5.95
N ARG A 43 13.02 1.42 -4.77
CA ARG A 43 13.24 2.84 -4.50
C ARG A 43 14.72 3.20 -4.40
N ALA A 44 15.02 4.48 -4.62
CA ALA A 44 16.38 5.04 -4.54
C ALA A 44 17.00 5.01 -3.13
N ASN A 45 16.20 4.89 -2.07
CA ASN A 45 16.68 4.72 -0.69
C ASN A 45 16.87 3.24 -0.28
N GLY A 46 16.79 2.31 -1.24
CA GLY A 46 16.91 0.89 -0.98
C GLY A 46 15.63 0.20 -0.48
N ASP A 47 14.52 0.90 -0.32
CA ASP A 47 13.23 0.29 0.02
C ASP A 47 12.66 -0.49 -1.18
N ILE A 48 12.04 -1.64 -0.89
CA ILE A 48 11.25 -2.38 -1.87
C ILE A 48 9.81 -2.46 -1.37
N GLU A 49 8.89 -1.93 -2.15
CA GLU A 49 7.46 -1.98 -1.86
C GLU A 49 6.83 -3.17 -2.59
N ILE A 50 6.03 -3.94 -1.88
CA ILE A 50 5.26 -5.05 -2.47
C ILE A 50 3.80 -4.62 -2.59
N TRP A 51 3.33 -4.54 -3.82
CA TRP A 51 1.98 -4.13 -4.18
C TRP A 51 1.16 -5.32 -4.68
N ASN A 52 -0.09 -5.38 -4.25
CA ASN A 52 -1.06 -6.36 -4.71
C ASN A 52 -2.04 -5.70 -5.69
N PRO A 53 -1.99 -6.05 -7.00
CA PRO A 53 -2.86 -5.48 -8.01
C PRO A 53 -4.25 -6.13 -8.08
N MET A 54 -4.50 -7.20 -7.30
CA MET A 54 -5.70 -8.03 -7.40
C MET A 54 -6.98 -7.22 -7.28
N ARG A 55 -7.95 -7.56 -8.10
CA ARG A 55 -9.26 -6.89 -8.20
C ARG A 55 -9.17 -5.37 -8.40
N GLY A 56 -8.06 -4.88 -8.97
CA GLY A 56 -7.81 -3.45 -9.17
C GLY A 56 -7.59 -2.66 -7.87
N ALA A 57 -7.36 -3.33 -6.75
CA ALA A 57 -7.17 -2.70 -5.46
C ALA A 57 -5.88 -1.87 -5.36
N TRP A 58 -4.78 -2.36 -5.96
CA TRP A 58 -3.47 -1.73 -5.88
C TRP A 58 -3.09 -1.35 -4.45
N PHE A 59 -3.06 -2.38 -3.63
CA PHE A 59 -2.77 -2.25 -2.22
C PHE A 59 -1.29 -2.48 -1.94
N GLN A 60 -0.64 -1.54 -1.23
CA GLN A 60 0.73 -1.71 -0.74
C GLN A 60 0.69 -2.65 0.48
N GLU A 61 1.10 -3.90 0.31
CA GLU A 61 1.06 -4.92 1.35
C GLU A 61 2.14 -4.70 2.40
N THR A 62 3.40 -4.63 1.96
CA THR A 62 4.56 -4.48 2.84
C THR A 62 5.60 -3.58 2.18
N VAL A 63 6.50 -3.05 3.01
CA VAL A 63 7.71 -2.35 2.58
C VAL A 63 8.90 -3.04 3.22
N LEU A 64 9.77 -3.62 2.39
CA LEU A 64 11.07 -4.16 2.81
C LEU A 64 12.01 -2.97 2.92
N ARG A 65 12.44 -2.65 4.14
CA ARG A 65 13.19 -1.42 4.39
C ARG A 65 14.63 -1.54 3.89
N GLY A 66 15.06 -0.50 3.20
CA GLY A 66 16.42 -0.30 2.77
C GLY A 66 17.36 0.21 3.87
N GLY A 67 18.27 1.08 3.50
CA GLY A 67 19.22 1.63 4.44
C GLY A 67 20.05 2.75 3.83
N LYS A 68 20.96 3.28 4.63
CA LYS A 68 21.86 4.36 4.23
C LYS A 68 22.70 3.91 3.05
N ASP A 69 22.83 4.81 2.06
CA ASP A 69 23.65 4.61 0.87
C ASP A 69 23.31 3.34 0.07
N ARG A 70 22.06 2.85 0.21
CA ARG A 70 21.49 1.74 -0.56
C ARG A 70 20.51 2.28 -1.59
N SER A 71 20.50 1.62 -2.76
CA SER A 71 19.53 1.88 -3.83
C SER A 71 19.13 0.55 -4.44
N ILE A 72 17.91 0.46 -4.98
CA ILE A 72 17.47 -0.68 -5.76
C ILE A 72 17.44 -0.26 -7.22
N GLU A 73 18.38 -0.76 -8.01
CA GLU A 73 18.54 -0.42 -9.43
C GLU A 73 18.00 -1.51 -10.37
N GLY A 74 17.77 -2.71 -9.86
CA GLY A 74 17.17 -3.80 -10.62
C GLY A 74 16.44 -4.78 -9.72
N LEU A 75 15.33 -5.32 -10.22
CA LEU A 75 14.47 -6.29 -9.54
C LEU A 75 14.11 -7.41 -10.51
N VAL A 76 14.13 -8.65 -10.02
CA VAL A 76 13.59 -9.80 -10.74
C VAL A 76 12.98 -10.81 -9.80
N TRP A 77 11.93 -11.45 -10.28
CA TRP A 77 11.29 -12.59 -9.62
C TRP A 77 11.68 -13.90 -10.30
N THR A 78 11.84 -14.95 -9.50
CA THR A 78 11.96 -16.33 -9.99
C THR A 78 10.90 -17.21 -9.32
N LEU A 79 10.57 -18.30 -9.97
CA LEU A 79 9.70 -19.34 -9.45
C LEU A 79 10.53 -20.63 -9.39
N ASP A 80 10.62 -21.22 -8.20
CA ASP A 80 11.28 -22.50 -8.03
C ASP A 80 10.46 -23.62 -8.70
N PRO A 81 11.10 -24.73 -9.10
CA PRO A 81 10.36 -25.88 -9.63
C PRO A 81 9.35 -26.40 -8.60
N PRO A 82 8.21 -26.96 -9.06
CA PRO A 82 7.31 -27.64 -8.17
C PRO A 82 7.98 -28.90 -7.58
N GLU A 83 7.78 -29.12 -6.30
CA GLU A 83 8.29 -30.28 -5.59
C GLU A 83 7.21 -31.35 -5.47
N THR A 84 7.61 -32.60 -5.47
CA THR A 84 6.68 -33.73 -5.22
C THR A 84 6.79 -34.09 -3.73
N GLY A 85 5.75 -33.86 -2.98
CA GLY A 85 5.68 -34.21 -1.57
C GLY A 85 5.71 -35.72 -1.34
N PRO A 86 5.92 -36.15 -0.09
CA PRO A 86 5.93 -37.57 0.27
C PRO A 86 4.64 -38.32 -0.07
N ASP A 87 3.53 -37.59 -0.16
CA ASP A 87 2.20 -38.10 -0.52
C ASP A 87 1.97 -38.19 -2.04
N GLY A 88 2.99 -37.94 -2.87
CA GLY A 88 2.91 -37.92 -4.32
C GLY A 88 2.16 -36.72 -4.91
N GLN A 89 1.72 -35.77 -4.07
CA GLN A 89 1.09 -34.53 -4.53
C GLN A 89 2.17 -33.51 -4.94
N GLN A 90 1.93 -32.82 -6.05
CA GLN A 90 2.81 -31.72 -6.44
C GLN A 90 2.54 -30.47 -5.60
N GLN A 91 3.55 -29.98 -4.92
CA GLN A 91 3.52 -28.72 -4.20
C GLN A 91 4.01 -27.58 -5.11
N ALA A 92 3.36 -26.44 -5.00
CA ALA A 92 3.72 -25.27 -5.80
C ALA A 92 5.13 -24.77 -5.42
N GLY A 93 5.96 -24.44 -6.41
CA GLY A 93 7.27 -23.86 -6.21
C GLY A 93 7.18 -22.50 -5.52
N ARG A 94 8.23 -22.09 -4.83
CA ARG A 94 8.33 -20.80 -4.13
C ARG A 94 8.66 -19.66 -5.07
N LEU A 95 7.97 -18.52 -4.91
CA LEU A 95 8.34 -17.26 -5.56
C LEU A 95 9.45 -16.59 -4.75
N ARG A 96 10.53 -16.19 -5.45
CA ARG A 96 11.71 -15.56 -4.84
C ARG A 96 11.98 -14.22 -5.51
N LEU A 97 12.38 -13.22 -4.72
CA LEU A 97 12.67 -11.86 -5.16
C LEU A 97 14.16 -11.57 -5.02
N PHE A 98 14.76 -11.05 -6.08
CA PHE A 98 16.17 -10.66 -6.14
C PHE A 98 16.31 -9.21 -6.55
N SER A 99 17.31 -8.54 -5.99
CA SER A 99 17.64 -7.15 -6.31
C SER A 99 19.14 -6.94 -6.55
N ILE A 100 19.44 -5.89 -7.28
CA ILE A 100 20.76 -5.27 -7.34
C ILE A 100 20.65 -3.79 -6.95
N GLY A 101 21.71 -3.27 -6.38
CA GLY A 101 21.94 -1.84 -6.17
C GLY A 101 23.30 -1.47 -6.73
N TYR A 102 23.86 -0.32 -6.35
CA TYR A 102 25.23 0.04 -6.67
C TYR A 102 26.23 -0.76 -5.82
N SER A 103 26.17 -2.07 -5.95
CA SER A 103 26.99 -3.01 -5.19
C SER A 103 27.54 -4.11 -6.10
N THR A 104 28.44 -4.92 -5.58
CA THR A 104 29.04 -6.04 -6.29
C THR A 104 28.28 -7.36 -6.13
N THR A 105 27.13 -7.32 -5.47
CA THR A 105 26.34 -8.52 -5.10
C THR A 105 24.90 -8.44 -5.55
N VAL A 106 24.33 -9.62 -5.88
CA VAL A 106 22.88 -9.80 -5.98
C VAL A 106 22.35 -10.19 -4.61
N THR A 107 21.28 -9.56 -4.18
CA THR A 107 20.61 -9.82 -2.90
C THR A 107 19.31 -10.58 -3.12
N GLU A 108 19.14 -11.71 -2.44
CA GLU A 108 17.85 -12.39 -2.29
C GLU A 108 17.13 -11.86 -1.05
N TRP A 109 15.83 -11.58 -1.19
CA TRP A 109 15.00 -11.07 -0.11
C TRP A 109 14.15 -12.17 0.51
N ASP A 110 14.14 -12.24 1.83
CA ASP A 110 13.17 -13.00 2.56
C ASP A 110 11.89 -12.19 2.71
N LEU A 111 10.86 -12.56 1.96
CA LEU A 111 9.59 -11.86 1.97
C LEU A 111 8.85 -12.04 3.30
N GLU A 112 9.00 -13.20 3.95
CA GLU A 112 8.37 -13.52 5.22
C GLU A 112 8.95 -12.69 6.36
N GLN A 113 10.29 -12.52 6.38
CA GLN A 113 10.99 -11.76 7.40
C GLN A 113 11.17 -10.29 7.04
N GLY A 114 10.99 -9.91 5.76
CA GLY A 114 11.12 -8.55 5.30
C GLY A 114 12.56 -8.01 5.33
N ARG A 115 13.57 -8.90 5.22
CA ARG A 115 14.99 -8.58 5.28
C ARG A 115 15.78 -9.31 4.18
N PRO A 116 17.01 -8.87 3.87
CA PRO A 116 17.90 -9.65 3.00
C PRO A 116 18.09 -11.06 3.55
N LYS A 117 17.86 -12.08 2.72
CA LYS A 117 18.07 -13.49 3.08
C LYS A 117 19.55 -13.87 2.91
N ARG A 118 20.11 -13.49 1.75
CA ARG A 118 21.52 -13.75 1.40
C ARG A 118 22.01 -12.84 0.29
N HIS A 119 23.30 -12.80 0.14
CA HIS A 119 24.00 -12.11 -0.95
C HIS A 119 24.77 -13.13 -1.78
N SER A 120 24.90 -12.88 -3.09
CA SER A 120 25.73 -13.72 -3.94
C SER A 120 27.20 -13.69 -3.46
N SER A 121 27.82 -14.86 -3.44
CA SER A 121 29.25 -14.98 -3.15
C SER A 121 30.10 -14.57 -4.36
N GLY A 122 31.17 -13.87 -4.12
CA GLY A 122 32.16 -13.52 -5.14
C GLY A 122 32.49 -12.02 -5.18
N ASN A 123 33.66 -11.69 -5.65
CA ASN A 123 34.13 -10.33 -5.84
C ASN A 123 34.01 -9.96 -7.32
N TYR A 124 32.81 -9.58 -7.72
CA TYR A 124 32.50 -9.13 -9.08
C TYR A 124 32.63 -7.60 -9.18
N GLY A 125 32.58 -7.07 -10.40
CA GLY A 125 32.42 -5.64 -10.61
C GLY A 125 31.04 -5.15 -10.15
N GLU A 126 30.90 -3.85 -10.01
CA GLU A 126 29.62 -3.21 -9.70
C GLU A 126 28.52 -3.66 -10.67
N MET A 127 27.37 -4.12 -10.16
CA MET A 127 26.27 -4.68 -10.96
C MET A 127 25.32 -3.59 -11.41
N TRP A 128 25.04 -3.53 -12.70
CA TRP A 128 24.23 -2.50 -13.36
C TRP A 128 22.89 -2.97 -13.87
N CYS A 129 22.77 -4.24 -14.21
CA CYS A 129 21.52 -4.80 -14.71
C CYS A 129 21.37 -6.26 -14.30
N LEU A 130 20.11 -6.72 -14.22
CA LEU A 130 19.75 -8.06 -13.75
C LEU A 130 18.62 -8.62 -14.59
N ALA A 131 18.70 -9.90 -14.96
CA ALA A 131 17.62 -10.62 -15.63
C ALA A 131 17.50 -12.05 -15.10
N ALA A 132 16.28 -12.55 -15.03
CA ALA A 132 15.98 -13.95 -14.74
C ALA A 132 15.80 -14.74 -16.04
N GLN A 133 16.33 -15.96 -16.05
CA GLN A 133 16.11 -16.91 -17.14
C GLN A 133 14.61 -17.17 -17.33
N PRO A 134 14.08 -17.32 -18.55
CA PRO A 134 12.69 -17.68 -18.76
C PRO A 134 12.30 -18.97 -18.04
N ARG A 135 11.06 -19.03 -17.55
CA ARG A 135 10.53 -20.23 -16.89
C ARG A 135 10.64 -21.44 -17.82
N TRP A 136 10.96 -22.59 -17.24
CA TRP A 136 10.99 -23.83 -17.98
C TRP A 136 9.58 -24.19 -18.43
N GLN A 137 9.47 -24.62 -19.68
CA GLN A 137 8.22 -25.10 -20.25
C GLN A 137 8.49 -26.50 -20.81
N ALA A 138 7.64 -27.45 -20.42
CA ALA A 138 7.71 -28.80 -20.94
C ALA A 138 7.53 -28.79 -22.46
N ALA A 139 8.47 -29.41 -23.20
CA ALA A 139 8.29 -29.64 -24.63
C ALA A 139 7.07 -30.55 -24.83
N THR A 140 6.26 -30.22 -25.82
CA THR A 140 5.10 -31.06 -26.17
C THR A 140 5.55 -32.21 -27.07
N GLY A 141 5.36 -33.44 -26.65
CA GLY A 141 5.64 -34.63 -27.44
C GLY A 141 4.66 -34.80 -28.62
N LYS A 142 4.96 -35.74 -29.49
CA LYS A 142 4.09 -36.05 -30.64
C LYS A 142 2.64 -36.39 -30.26
N ASP A 143 2.46 -36.88 -29.01
CA ASP A 143 1.15 -37.28 -28.46
C ASP A 143 0.44 -36.16 -27.68
N ASN A 144 0.87 -34.92 -27.86
CA ASN A 144 0.38 -33.75 -27.13
C ASN A 144 0.57 -33.81 -25.57
N LYS A 145 1.41 -34.76 -25.09
CA LYS A 145 1.75 -34.87 -23.67
C LYS A 145 3.02 -34.07 -23.37
N PRO A 146 3.09 -33.38 -22.20
CA PRO A 146 4.30 -32.71 -21.79
C PRO A 146 5.41 -33.74 -21.56
N LEU A 147 6.57 -33.50 -22.15
CA LEU A 147 7.78 -34.32 -21.94
C LEU A 147 8.45 -33.90 -20.62
N PRO A 148 8.94 -34.84 -19.82
CA PRO A 148 9.71 -34.53 -18.64
C PRO A 148 11.00 -33.78 -19.03
N ALA A 149 11.61 -33.07 -18.07
CA ALA A 149 12.93 -32.45 -18.26
C ALA A 149 13.98 -33.54 -18.58
N ALA A 150 14.97 -33.17 -19.40
CA ALA A 150 16.13 -34.06 -19.62
C ALA A 150 16.86 -34.32 -18.31
N GLU A 151 17.45 -35.49 -18.19
CA GLU A 151 18.21 -35.86 -17.00
C GLU A 151 19.34 -34.84 -16.75
N GLY A 152 19.37 -34.25 -15.55
CA GLY A 152 20.34 -33.19 -15.18
C GLY A 152 19.94 -31.76 -15.67
N GLU A 153 18.82 -31.55 -16.34
CA GLU A 153 18.33 -30.22 -16.71
C GLU A 153 17.66 -29.54 -15.52
N TYR A 154 18.22 -28.39 -15.09
CA TYR A 154 17.58 -27.57 -14.06
C TYR A 154 16.31 -26.88 -14.59
N THR A 155 15.18 -27.17 -14.00
CA THR A 155 13.88 -26.64 -14.40
C THR A 155 13.55 -25.28 -13.79
N GLY A 156 14.33 -24.82 -12.80
CA GLY A 156 14.25 -23.47 -12.22
C GLY A 156 14.82 -22.38 -13.15
N GLN A 157 15.08 -21.22 -12.60
CA GLN A 157 15.53 -20.04 -13.33
C GLN A 157 16.88 -19.57 -12.79
N HIS A 158 17.91 -19.51 -13.63
CA HIS A 158 19.17 -18.86 -13.32
C HIS A 158 19.09 -17.35 -13.47
N LEU A 159 19.99 -16.62 -12.82
CA LEU A 159 20.12 -15.17 -12.91
C LEU A 159 21.32 -14.78 -13.75
N ALA A 160 21.18 -13.68 -14.50
CA ALA A 160 22.27 -13.05 -15.22
C ALA A 160 22.41 -11.59 -14.75
N ALA A 161 23.58 -11.22 -14.23
CA ALA A 161 23.91 -9.88 -13.77
C ALA A 161 25.02 -9.28 -14.65
N GLY A 162 24.77 -8.11 -15.23
CA GLY A 162 25.74 -7.36 -16.02
C GLY A 162 26.53 -6.41 -15.14
N CYS A 163 27.86 -6.40 -15.33
CA CYS A 163 28.80 -5.67 -14.48
C CYS A 163 29.46 -4.46 -15.20
N ALA A 164 29.98 -3.53 -14.39
CA ALA A 164 30.69 -2.35 -14.87
C ALA A 164 31.98 -2.68 -15.61
N ASP A 165 32.62 -3.82 -15.31
CA ASP A 165 33.82 -4.31 -15.98
C ASP A 165 33.55 -4.97 -17.35
N GLY A 166 32.32 -4.95 -17.82
CA GLY A 166 31.87 -5.51 -19.09
C GLY A 166 31.67 -7.04 -19.06
N SER A 167 31.74 -7.67 -17.91
CA SER A 167 31.43 -9.08 -17.73
C SER A 167 29.95 -9.27 -17.37
N ILE A 168 29.42 -10.45 -17.66
CA ILE A 168 28.11 -10.88 -17.22
C ILE A 168 28.27 -12.12 -16.35
N VAL A 169 27.80 -12.09 -15.14
CA VAL A 169 27.86 -13.17 -14.16
C VAL A 169 26.58 -13.97 -14.18
N LEU A 170 26.67 -15.28 -14.31
CA LEU A 170 25.55 -16.20 -14.19
C LEU A 170 25.55 -16.81 -12.80
N LEU A 171 24.40 -16.73 -12.12
CA LEU A 171 24.19 -17.26 -10.78
C LEU A 171 23.11 -18.34 -10.80
N SER A 172 23.35 -19.43 -10.07
CA SER A 172 22.37 -20.49 -9.86
C SER A 172 21.42 -20.12 -8.73
N THR A 173 20.15 -20.42 -8.91
CA THR A 173 19.13 -20.40 -7.85
C THR A 173 18.78 -21.82 -7.37
N ALA A 174 19.48 -22.85 -7.90
CA ALA A 174 19.32 -24.23 -7.44
C ALA A 174 19.81 -24.38 -5.99
N ASP A 175 19.35 -25.41 -5.32
CA ASP A 175 19.74 -25.78 -3.93
C ASP A 175 19.57 -24.63 -2.93
N ASP A 176 18.62 -23.77 -3.18
CA ASP A 176 18.32 -22.60 -2.32
C ASP A 176 19.55 -21.70 -2.05
N ASP A 177 20.50 -21.66 -2.98
CA ASP A 177 21.75 -20.89 -2.91
C ASP A 177 21.95 -20.01 -4.17
N LEU A 178 22.79 -18.98 -4.06
CA LEU A 178 23.19 -18.08 -5.15
C LEU A 178 24.62 -18.39 -5.61
N LYS A 179 24.85 -19.65 -6.01
CA LYS A 179 26.16 -20.07 -6.46
C LYS A 179 26.56 -19.47 -7.79
N PHE A 180 27.82 -19.07 -7.88
CA PHE A 180 28.41 -18.71 -9.14
C PHE A 180 28.45 -19.91 -10.11
N LEU A 181 27.93 -19.70 -11.32
CA LEU A 181 27.99 -20.70 -12.39
C LEU A 181 29.10 -20.40 -13.38
N LYS A 182 29.06 -19.21 -13.96
CA LYS A 182 29.96 -18.85 -15.07
C LYS A 182 30.03 -17.34 -15.25
N THR A 183 31.16 -16.85 -15.77
CA THR A 183 31.29 -15.48 -16.26
C THR A 183 31.33 -15.48 -17.78
N LEU A 184 30.50 -14.66 -18.42
CA LEU A 184 30.56 -14.39 -19.85
C LEU A 184 31.34 -13.09 -20.05
N ARG A 185 32.46 -13.17 -20.81
CA ARG A 185 33.32 -12.02 -21.06
C ARG A 185 33.57 -11.85 -22.56
N PRO A 186 33.46 -10.63 -23.08
CA PRO A 186 33.91 -10.34 -24.43
C PRO A 186 35.42 -10.43 -24.51
N SER A 187 35.95 -10.91 -25.64
CA SER A 187 37.40 -11.13 -25.86
C SER A 187 38.18 -9.83 -26.04
N THR A 188 37.54 -8.75 -26.41
CA THR A 188 38.17 -7.48 -26.79
C THR A 188 37.89 -6.37 -25.77
N LYS A 189 37.21 -5.31 -26.15
CA LYS A 189 36.87 -4.18 -25.26
C LYS A 189 35.93 -4.62 -24.10
N ARG A 190 36.10 -4.03 -22.93
CA ARG A 190 35.36 -4.29 -21.72
C ARG A 190 34.48 -3.07 -21.31
N PRO A 191 33.58 -2.62 -22.16
CA PRO A 191 32.66 -1.52 -21.82
C PRO A 191 31.65 -2.03 -20.82
N ARG A 192 31.09 -1.11 -20.03
CA ARG A 192 30.05 -1.40 -19.04
C ARG A 192 28.82 -2.06 -19.69
N VAL A 193 28.26 -3.06 -19.02
CA VAL A 193 26.99 -3.68 -19.39
C VAL A 193 25.86 -2.83 -18.80
N LEU A 194 25.00 -2.27 -19.64
CA LEU A 194 23.90 -1.40 -19.20
C LEU A 194 22.56 -2.13 -19.11
N SER A 195 22.37 -3.13 -19.96
CA SER A 195 21.12 -3.90 -20.00
C SER A 195 21.35 -5.35 -20.37
N VAL A 196 20.52 -6.25 -19.85
CA VAL A 196 20.61 -7.68 -20.12
C VAL A 196 19.20 -8.28 -20.21
N THR A 197 19.02 -9.22 -21.17
CA THR A 197 17.76 -9.97 -21.33
C THR A 197 18.05 -11.35 -21.92
N PHE A 198 17.15 -12.29 -21.72
CA PHE A 198 17.20 -13.60 -22.34
C PHE A 198 16.35 -13.63 -23.60
N GLN A 199 16.93 -14.03 -24.73
CA GLN A 199 16.16 -14.33 -25.94
C GLN A 199 15.44 -15.68 -25.82
N ASN A 200 16.07 -16.63 -25.19
CA ASN A 200 15.54 -17.94 -24.77
C ASN A 200 16.36 -18.47 -23.59
N ARG A 201 16.04 -19.65 -23.06
CA ARG A 201 16.77 -20.22 -21.89
C ARG A 201 18.29 -20.37 -22.08
N HIS A 202 18.78 -20.37 -23.32
CA HIS A 202 20.19 -20.65 -23.65
C HIS A 202 20.92 -19.48 -24.32
N THR A 203 20.19 -18.44 -24.72
CA THR A 203 20.76 -17.29 -25.43
C THR A 203 20.49 -16.02 -24.64
N LEU A 204 21.56 -15.30 -24.32
CA LEU A 204 21.54 -14.04 -23.57
C LEU A 204 21.92 -12.89 -24.50
N VAL A 205 21.21 -11.78 -24.39
CA VAL A 205 21.46 -10.54 -25.14
C VAL A 205 21.77 -9.44 -24.16
N ALA A 206 22.85 -8.68 -24.41
CA ALA A 206 23.29 -7.61 -23.54
C ALA A 206 23.62 -6.33 -24.33
N GLY A 207 23.16 -5.20 -23.83
CA GLY A 207 23.48 -3.87 -24.31
C GLY A 207 24.64 -3.25 -23.55
N TYR A 208 25.53 -2.59 -24.27
CA TYR A 208 26.78 -2.05 -23.74
C TYR A 208 26.90 -0.53 -23.94
N ALA A 209 27.85 0.05 -23.23
CA ALA A 209 28.16 1.48 -23.32
C ALA A 209 29.03 1.87 -24.54
N ASP A 210 29.42 0.92 -25.38
CA ASP A 210 30.26 1.12 -26.56
C ASP A 210 29.51 1.03 -27.90
N SER A 211 28.24 1.39 -27.92
CA SER A 211 27.39 1.29 -29.10
C SER A 211 27.22 -0.16 -29.61
N SER A 212 27.31 -1.14 -28.73
CA SER A 212 27.21 -2.55 -29.15
C SER A 212 26.15 -3.32 -28.36
N ILE A 213 25.52 -4.28 -29.05
CA ILE A 213 24.74 -5.35 -28.46
C ILE A 213 25.47 -6.65 -28.68
N ARG A 214 25.61 -7.47 -27.64
CA ARG A 214 26.32 -8.73 -27.72
C ARG A 214 25.42 -9.89 -27.34
N VAL A 215 25.48 -10.96 -28.12
CA VAL A 215 24.68 -12.16 -27.95
C VAL A 215 25.58 -13.31 -27.54
N PHE A 216 25.26 -13.94 -26.42
CA PHE A 216 26.08 -15.05 -25.83
C PHE A 216 25.26 -16.34 -25.79
N ASP A 217 25.96 -17.45 -25.94
CA ASP A 217 25.44 -18.77 -25.60
C ASP A 217 25.83 -19.12 -24.17
N ILE A 218 24.82 -19.36 -23.33
CA ILE A 218 25.01 -19.65 -21.92
C ILE A 218 25.68 -21.01 -21.72
N ARG A 219 25.37 -22.01 -22.54
CA ARG A 219 25.88 -23.37 -22.41
C ARG A 219 27.40 -23.40 -22.66
N SER A 220 27.83 -22.86 -23.80
CA SER A 220 29.27 -22.81 -24.16
C SER A 220 30.00 -21.66 -23.48
N GLY A 221 29.29 -20.57 -23.09
CA GLY A 221 29.87 -19.32 -22.61
C GLY A 221 30.47 -18.46 -23.73
N GLN A 222 30.24 -18.81 -24.99
CA GLN A 222 30.84 -18.12 -26.13
C GLN A 222 29.99 -16.95 -26.63
N LEU A 223 30.67 -15.92 -27.12
CA LEU A 223 30.08 -14.81 -27.85
C LEU A 223 29.63 -15.27 -29.24
N LYS A 224 28.32 -15.34 -29.49
CA LYS A 224 27.71 -15.70 -30.79
C LYS A 224 27.82 -14.57 -31.82
N ARG A 225 27.51 -13.34 -31.39
CA ARG A 225 27.41 -12.19 -32.29
C ARG A 225 27.65 -10.88 -31.54
N THR A 226 28.29 -9.92 -32.22
CA THR A 226 28.34 -8.51 -31.85
C THR A 226 27.60 -7.72 -32.91
N ILE A 227 26.61 -6.90 -32.44
CA ILE A 227 25.81 -6.02 -33.27
C ILE A 227 26.25 -4.59 -32.96
N SER A 228 26.61 -3.79 -33.97
CA SER A 228 27.01 -2.40 -33.79
C SER A 228 25.85 -1.46 -34.13
N LEU A 229 25.56 -0.50 -33.26
CA LEU A 229 24.59 0.55 -33.51
C LEU A 229 25.12 1.68 -34.40
N GLY A 230 26.44 1.69 -34.66
CA GLY A 230 27.09 2.76 -35.40
C GLY A 230 27.59 3.90 -34.46
N LYS A 231 27.90 5.04 -35.07
CA LYS A 231 28.33 6.25 -34.32
C LYS A 231 27.13 7.08 -33.92
N GLY A 232 27.25 7.78 -32.83
CA GLY A 232 26.26 8.75 -32.38
C GLY A 232 26.08 9.94 -33.37
N PRO A 233 25.07 10.80 -33.13
CA PRO A 233 24.79 11.94 -33.98
C PRO A 233 25.95 12.94 -34.01
N THR A 234 26.05 13.69 -35.10
CA THR A 234 27.08 14.73 -35.26
C THR A 234 26.87 15.84 -34.21
N GLY A 235 27.91 16.05 -33.40
CA GLY A 235 27.85 17.04 -32.29
C GLY A 235 27.56 16.40 -30.91
N GLY A 236 27.14 15.13 -30.87
CA GLY A 236 26.90 14.38 -29.63
C GLY A 236 28.02 13.42 -29.26
N SER A 237 27.75 12.53 -28.32
CA SER A 237 28.65 11.46 -27.93
C SER A 237 28.98 10.53 -29.10
N LYS A 238 30.24 10.15 -29.25
CA LYS A 238 30.65 9.23 -30.31
C LYS A 238 30.12 7.81 -30.08
N GLU A 239 29.95 7.43 -28.82
CA GLU A 239 29.49 6.11 -28.41
C GLU A 239 28.03 6.24 -27.90
N LEU A 240 27.14 5.35 -28.37
CA LEU A 240 25.76 5.26 -27.96
C LEU A 240 25.65 4.31 -26.77
N LEU A 241 24.96 4.74 -25.74
CA LEU A 241 24.65 3.93 -24.58
C LEU A 241 23.39 3.09 -24.86
N VAL A 242 23.49 1.76 -24.80
CA VAL A 242 22.34 0.87 -25.01
C VAL A 242 21.65 0.63 -23.66
N TRP A 243 20.75 1.54 -23.30
CA TRP A 243 20.11 1.57 -21.98
C TRP A 243 19.18 0.38 -21.74
N SER A 244 18.44 -0.04 -22.75
CA SER A 244 17.51 -1.16 -22.62
C SER A 244 17.56 -2.09 -23.83
N VAL A 245 17.53 -3.39 -23.57
CA VAL A 245 17.32 -4.46 -24.56
C VAL A 245 16.22 -5.39 -24.07
N LYS A 246 15.28 -5.73 -24.95
CA LYS A 246 14.20 -6.70 -24.69
C LYS A 246 14.06 -7.62 -25.90
N CYS A 247 13.46 -8.77 -25.67
CA CYS A 247 13.16 -9.74 -26.75
C CYS A 247 11.65 -9.94 -26.86
N LEU A 248 11.16 -9.90 -28.07
CA LEU A 248 9.80 -10.28 -28.40
C LEU A 248 9.63 -11.80 -28.30
N PRO A 249 8.39 -12.32 -28.21
CA PRO A 249 8.15 -13.77 -28.20
C PRO A 249 8.65 -14.52 -29.44
N ASP A 250 8.72 -13.83 -30.60
CA ASP A 250 9.27 -14.37 -31.84
C ASP A 250 10.81 -14.37 -31.87
N GLY A 251 11.46 -13.84 -30.81
CA GLY A 251 12.91 -13.73 -30.69
C GLY A 251 13.51 -12.45 -31.28
N THR A 252 12.71 -11.58 -31.90
CA THR A 252 13.15 -10.26 -32.37
C THR A 252 13.68 -9.45 -31.20
N ILE A 253 14.85 -8.81 -31.37
CA ILE A 253 15.45 -7.98 -30.34
C ILE A 253 15.00 -6.53 -30.53
N VAL A 254 14.65 -5.86 -29.44
CA VAL A 254 14.35 -4.42 -29.42
C VAL A 254 15.33 -3.72 -28.53
N SER A 255 15.93 -2.63 -28.99
CA SER A 255 16.92 -1.86 -28.21
C SER A 255 16.57 -0.37 -28.17
N GLY A 256 16.83 0.27 -27.02
CA GLY A 256 16.74 1.71 -26.84
C GLY A 256 18.11 2.29 -26.47
N ASP A 257 18.43 3.46 -27.04
CA ASP A 257 19.75 4.06 -26.87
C ASP A 257 19.71 5.53 -26.44
N SER A 258 20.91 6.05 -26.17
CA SER A 258 21.09 7.46 -25.74
C SER A 258 20.88 8.50 -26.83
N ALA A 259 20.61 8.09 -28.06
CA ALA A 259 20.15 9.00 -29.12
C ALA A 259 18.64 9.15 -29.17
N GLY A 260 17.88 8.47 -28.30
CA GLY A 260 16.42 8.46 -28.32
C GLY A 260 15.82 7.55 -29.39
N GLU A 261 16.62 6.60 -29.89
CA GLU A 261 16.18 5.69 -30.93
C GLU A 261 15.70 4.36 -30.36
N VAL A 262 14.67 3.80 -31.00
CA VAL A 262 14.23 2.42 -30.80
C VAL A 262 14.52 1.63 -32.08
N ARG A 263 15.27 0.53 -31.95
CA ARG A 263 15.71 -0.30 -33.06
C ARG A 263 15.25 -1.73 -32.90
N PHE A 264 14.81 -2.32 -33.99
CA PHE A 264 14.34 -3.71 -34.10
C PHE A 264 15.35 -4.54 -34.90
N TRP A 265 15.75 -5.71 -34.36
CA TRP A 265 16.76 -6.58 -34.89
C TRP A 265 16.21 -7.97 -35.12
N ASP A 266 16.54 -8.58 -36.24
CA ASP A 266 16.09 -9.92 -36.60
C ASP A 266 16.53 -10.99 -35.57
N ALA A 267 15.63 -11.92 -35.28
CA ALA A 267 15.84 -12.95 -34.26
C ALA A 267 16.97 -13.95 -34.57
N LYS A 268 17.28 -14.19 -35.86
CA LYS A 268 18.20 -15.26 -36.30
C LYS A 268 19.53 -14.73 -36.78
N ASN A 269 19.52 -13.77 -37.70
CA ASN A 269 20.72 -13.22 -38.31
C ASN A 269 21.21 -11.92 -37.67
N TYR A 270 20.38 -11.35 -36.74
CA TYR A 270 20.70 -10.14 -35.96
C TYR A 270 20.91 -8.89 -36.84
N SER A 271 20.30 -8.85 -38.02
CA SER A 271 20.33 -7.68 -38.87
C SER A 271 19.29 -6.64 -38.44
N LEU A 272 19.58 -5.37 -38.72
CA LEU A 272 18.62 -4.28 -38.47
C LEU A 272 17.38 -4.43 -39.36
N ILE A 273 16.20 -4.57 -38.70
CA ILE A 273 14.91 -4.58 -39.41
C ILE A 273 14.43 -3.16 -39.61
N GLN A 274 14.39 -2.38 -38.51
CA GLN A 274 13.84 -1.03 -38.52
C GLN A 274 14.45 -0.17 -37.39
N ARG A 275 14.50 1.14 -37.64
CA ARG A 275 14.96 2.16 -36.72
C ARG A 275 13.92 3.28 -36.65
N LEU A 276 13.56 3.72 -35.45
CA LEU A 276 12.57 4.76 -35.18
C LEU A 276 13.17 5.77 -34.21
N GLN A 277 13.14 7.07 -34.58
CA GLN A 277 13.58 8.20 -33.75
C GLN A 277 12.32 8.81 -33.10
N SER A 278 12.00 8.44 -31.88
CA SER A 278 10.74 8.85 -31.26
C SER A 278 10.94 9.71 -30.00
N HIS A 279 12.09 9.55 -29.34
CA HIS A 279 12.43 10.35 -28.18
C HIS A 279 13.38 11.50 -28.54
N LEU A 280 13.30 12.58 -27.77
CA LEU A 280 14.16 13.77 -27.89
C LEU A 280 15.41 13.66 -27.01
N ALA A 281 15.39 12.72 -26.06
CA ALA A 281 16.48 12.40 -25.15
C ALA A 281 16.62 10.86 -25.05
N ASP A 282 17.44 10.38 -24.13
CA ASP A 282 17.74 8.96 -23.92
C ASP A 282 16.47 8.12 -23.82
N THR A 283 16.41 6.98 -24.51
CA THR A 283 15.41 5.94 -24.33
C THR A 283 15.88 5.03 -23.21
N LEU A 284 15.27 5.16 -22.03
CA LEU A 284 15.74 4.54 -20.79
C LEU A 284 15.28 3.10 -20.61
N ASP A 285 14.01 2.79 -20.91
CA ASP A 285 13.51 1.42 -20.82
C ASP A 285 12.45 1.10 -21.89
N ILE A 286 12.26 -0.18 -22.12
CA ILE A 286 11.36 -0.74 -23.11
C ILE A 286 10.47 -1.79 -22.45
N ALA A 287 9.18 -1.77 -22.82
CA ALA A 287 8.19 -2.76 -22.42
C ALA A 287 7.64 -3.47 -23.66
N VAL A 288 7.36 -4.77 -23.53
CA VAL A 288 6.93 -5.61 -24.65
C VAL A 288 5.66 -6.37 -24.25
N SER A 289 4.66 -6.40 -25.15
CA SER A 289 3.44 -7.19 -24.95
C SER A 289 3.68 -8.69 -25.11
N ALA A 290 2.82 -9.50 -24.50
CA ALA A 290 2.91 -10.95 -24.56
C ALA A 290 2.65 -11.53 -25.97
N ASP A 291 1.88 -10.81 -26.78
CA ASP A 291 1.63 -11.16 -28.17
C ASP A 291 2.77 -10.74 -29.14
N GLY A 292 3.68 -9.87 -28.64
CA GLY A 292 4.77 -9.33 -29.46
C GLY A 292 4.34 -8.34 -30.52
N GLU A 293 3.11 -7.80 -30.47
CA GLU A 293 2.60 -6.84 -31.46
C GLU A 293 2.66 -5.39 -30.98
N THR A 294 2.86 -5.17 -29.67
CA THR A 294 2.95 -3.84 -29.06
C THR A 294 4.26 -3.70 -28.29
N VAL A 295 4.94 -2.58 -28.50
CA VAL A 295 6.14 -2.18 -27.75
C VAL A 295 5.93 -0.77 -27.22
N LEU A 296 6.34 -0.53 -25.98
CA LEU A 296 6.38 0.79 -25.39
C LEU A 296 7.84 1.16 -25.08
N SER A 297 8.17 2.44 -25.20
CA SER A 297 9.43 2.98 -24.72
C SER A 297 9.21 4.16 -23.79
N GLY A 298 10.05 4.31 -22.80
CA GLY A 298 10.10 5.42 -21.88
C GLY A 298 11.42 6.18 -22.04
N GLY A 299 11.35 7.49 -22.03
CA GLY A 299 12.53 8.35 -22.23
C GLY A 299 12.74 9.38 -21.15
N ALA A 300 13.93 9.96 -21.14
CA ALA A 300 14.28 11.09 -20.30
C ALA A 300 13.52 12.38 -20.70
N ASP A 301 12.86 12.38 -21.84
CA ASP A 301 11.96 13.44 -22.31
C ASP A 301 10.54 13.34 -21.75
N GLN A 302 10.31 12.51 -20.71
CA GLN A 302 9.03 12.28 -20.01
C GLN A 302 7.98 11.57 -20.87
N ARG A 303 8.33 11.17 -22.09
CA ARG A 303 7.39 10.52 -23.01
C ARG A 303 7.34 9.02 -22.76
N THR A 304 6.12 8.49 -22.85
CA THR A 304 5.86 7.07 -23.11
C THR A 304 5.38 6.96 -24.54
N VAL A 305 6.13 6.27 -25.38
CA VAL A 305 5.84 6.10 -26.81
C VAL A 305 5.37 4.66 -27.06
N VAL A 306 4.36 4.51 -27.90
CA VAL A 306 3.79 3.20 -28.25
C VAL A 306 4.02 2.90 -29.71
N TYR A 307 4.54 1.72 -29.97
CA TYR A 307 4.75 1.17 -31.29
C TYR A 307 3.86 -0.04 -31.50
N ARG A 308 3.26 -0.15 -32.68
CA ARG A 308 2.50 -1.35 -33.09
C ARG A 308 3.02 -1.90 -34.39
N LYS A 309 3.02 -3.22 -34.48
CA LYS A 309 3.34 -3.96 -35.67
C LYS A 309 2.16 -3.89 -36.65
N LYS A 310 2.35 -3.26 -37.81
CA LYS A 310 1.34 -3.20 -38.86
C LYS A 310 1.62 -4.33 -39.86
N SER A 311 0.63 -5.19 -40.09
CA SER A 311 0.67 -6.16 -41.18
C SER A 311 0.58 -5.41 -42.50
N GLY A 312 1.39 -5.79 -43.49
CA GLY A 312 1.26 -5.28 -44.87
C GLY A 312 -0.11 -5.56 -45.44
N GLU A 313 -0.54 -4.76 -46.44
CA GLU A 313 -1.76 -5.01 -47.19
C GLU A 313 -1.70 -6.40 -47.86
N LYS A 314 -2.89 -6.97 -48.21
CA LYS A 314 -3.01 -8.29 -48.83
C LYS A 314 -2.02 -8.49 -49.99
N GLY A 315 -0.92 -9.23 -49.71
CA GLY A 315 0.14 -9.57 -50.68
C GLY A 315 1.55 -9.16 -50.23
N ASP A 316 1.72 -8.23 -49.33
CA ASP A 316 3.04 -7.84 -48.80
C ASP A 316 3.27 -8.57 -47.46
N LYS A 317 4.28 -9.45 -47.44
CA LYS A 317 4.69 -10.20 -46.24
C LYS A 317 5.55 -9.33 -45.27
N SER A 318 5.81 -8.06 -45.59
CA SER A 318 6.61 -7.18 -44.78
C SER A 318 5.77 -6.55 -43.69
N SER A 319 5.95 -7.01 -42.43
CA SER A 319 5.42 -6.32 -41.27
C SER A 319 6.32 -5.15 -40.88
N ARG A 320 5.75 -3.97 -40.69
CA ARG A 320 6.49 -2.77 -40.25
C ARG A 320 6.01 -2.29 -38.88
N TRP A 321 6.96 -1.81 -38.07
CA TRP A 321 6.65 -1.12 -36.83
C TRP A 321 6.31 0.34 -37.14
N ALA A 322 5.30 0.85 -36.45
CA ALA A 322 4.92 2.26 -36.55
C ALA A 322 4.68 2.82 -35.13
N GLU A 323 5.16 4.03 -34.92
CA GLU A 323 4.76 4.83 -33.79
C GLU A 323 3.26 5.16 -33.94
N VAL A 324 2.49 4.84 -32.89
CA VAL A 324 1.03 5.06 -32.89
C VAL A 324 0.70 6.35 -32.16
N THR A 325 1.29 6.52 -31.01
CA THR A 325 1.05 7.68 -30.12
C THR A 325 2.15 7.79 -29.09
N HIS A 326 2.25 8.97 -28.53
CA HIS A 326 3.06 9.23 -27.35
C HIS A 326 2.29 10.09 -26.35
N ARG A 327 2.56 9.92 -25.07
CA ARG A 327 1.93 10.66 -23.98
C ARG A 327 2.94 10.93 -22.87
N ARG A 328 2.70 12.00 -22.09
CA ARG A 328 3.44 12.35 -20.88
C ARG A 328 2.56 12.06 -19.67
N TYR A 329 2.81 10.95 -18.98
CA TYR A 329 2.12 10.57 -17.75
C TYR A 329 2.93 10.94 -16.51
N HIS A 330 4.24 11.08 -16.66
CA HIS A 330 5.18 11.45 -15.64
C HIS A 330 5.58 12.93 -15.78
N THR A 331 5.91 13.55 -14.66
CA THR A 331 6.47 14.91 -14.60
C THR A 331 7.99 14.93 -14.74
N HIS A 332 8.60 13.73 -14.76
CA HIS A 332 10.04 13.50 -14.88
C HIS A 332 10.30 12.29 -15.81
N ASP A 333 11.55 11.87 -15.92
CA ASP A 333 11.99 10.73 -16.74
C ASP A 333 11.16 9.48 -16.51
N VAL A 334 10.88 8.74 -17.57
CA VAL A 334 10.28 7.40 -17.49
C VAL A 334 11.41 6.37 -17.43
N LYS A 335 11.82 5.98 -16.21
CA LYS A 335 13.03 5.21 -15.98
C LYS A 335 12.85 3.70 -16.17
N THR A 336 11.68 3.15 -15.84
CA THR A 336 11.47 1.71 -15.81
C THR A 336 10.04 1.32 -16.09
N PHE A 337 9.84 0.12 -16.65
CA PHE A 337 8.56 -0.51 -16.91
C PHE A 337 8.49 -1.93 -16.35
N ALA A 338 7.28 -2.32 -15.92
CA ALA A 338 6.91 -3.71 -15.70
C ALA A 338 5.62 -4.03 -16.46
N VAL A 339 5.56 -5.18 -17.10
CA VAL A 339 4.40 -5.63 -17.88
C VAL A 339 3.81 -6.87 -17.26
N TYR A 340 2.49 -6.90 -17.15
CA TYR A 340 1.74 -8.11 -16.87
C TYR A 340 0.57 -8.22 -17.82
N GLU A 341 0.46 -9.37 -18.50
CA GLU A 341 -0.55 -9.59 -19.52
C GLU A 341 -1.08 -11.01 -19.47
N THR A 342 -2.40 -11.12 -19.46
CA THR A 342 -3.17 -12.35 -19.61
C THR A 342 -4.32 -12.10 -20.59
N LYS A 343 -5.19 -13.09 -20.82
CA LYS A 343 -6.40 -12.86 -21.62
C LYS A 343 -7.27 -11.73 -21.06
N ASN A 344 -7.41 -11.67 -19.73
CA ASN A 344 -8.37 -10.80 -19.06
C ASN A 344 -7.74 -9.52 -18.50
N LEU A 345 -6.42 -9.44 -18.40
CA LEU A 345 -5.71 -8.31 -17.85
C LEU A 345 -4.48 -7.97 -18.68
N SER A 346 -4.40 -6.74 -19.15
CA SER A 346 -3.27 -6.26 -19.95
C SER A 346 -2.85 -4.88 -19.46
N ILE A 347 -1.78 -4.84 -18.65
CA ILE A 347 -1.30 -3.62 -18.01
C ILE A 347 0.22 -3.48 -18.12
N VAL A 348 0.66 -2.25 -18.12
CA VAL A 348 2.05 -1.85 -17.91
C VAL A 348 2.10 -0.83 -16.77
N VAL A 349 3.08 -0.97 -15.91
CA VAL A 349 3.36 0.01 -14.85
C VAL A 349 4.66 0.70 -15.19
N SER A 350 4.66 2.02 -15.15
CA SER A 350 5.85 2.86 -15.34
C SER A 350 6.24 3.56 -14.05
N GLY A 351 7.52 3.88 -13.91
CA GLY A 351 8.07 4.58 -12.76
C GLY A 351 9.27 5.42 -13.12
N GLY A 352 9.55 6.41 -12.28
CA GLY A 352 10.66 7.32 -12.45
C GLY A 352 10.94 8.20 -11.22
N PRO A 353 11.71 9.27 -11.38
CA PRO A 353 12.10 10.17 -10.28
C PRO A 353 10.93 10.90 -9.61
N ASP A 354 9.78 11.05 -10.29
CA ASP A 354 8.57 11.65 -9.71
C ASP A 354 7.88 10.75 -8.65
N ALA A 355 8.46 9.60 -8.38
CA ALA A 355 8.11 8.68 -7.30
C ALA A 355 6.72 8.05 -7.35
N SER A 356 5.88 8.36 -8.33
CA SER A 356 4.53 7.80 -8.48
C SER A 356 4.50 6.68 -9.51
N PRO A 357 4.12 5.44 -9.15
CA PRO A 357 3.87 4.42 -10.15
C PRO A 357 2.64 4.77 -10.98
N VAL A 358 2.74 4.67 -12.29
CA VAL A 358 1.62 4.92 -13.22
C VAL A 358 1.22 3.63 -13.89
N VAL A 359 -0.03 3.23 -13.72
CA VAL A 359 -0.62 2.03 -14.33
C VAL A 359 -1.31 2.43 -15.63
N LEU A 360 -0.92 1.79 -16.73
CA LEU A 360 -1.41 2.06 -18.06
C LEU A 360 -2.01 0.77 -18.67
N PRO A 361 -3.14 0.86 -19.41
CA PRO A 361 -3.61 -0.26 -20.20
C PRO A 361 -2.69 -0.48 -21.39
N LEU A 362 -2.27 -1.72 -21.65
CA LEU A 362 -1.36 -2.02 -22.75
C LEU A 362 -2.12 -2.23 -24.09
N ARG A 363 -3.15 -3.08 -24.11
CA ARG A 363 -3.95 -3.33 -25.33
C ARG A 363 -4.78 -2.13 -25.76
N GLU A 364 -5.34 -1.42 -24.77
CA GLU A 364 -6.24 -0.29 -25.00
C GLU A 364 -5.53 1.05 -24.83
N PHE A 365 -4.23 1.08 -25.00
CA PHE A 365 -3.45 2.32 -24.89
C PHE A 365 -4.00 3.41 -25.81
N GLY A 366 -4.16 4.62 -25.28
CA GLY A 366 -4.73 5.75 -25.99
C GLY A 366 -6.21 6.01 -25.74
N LYS A 367 -6.93 5.09 -25.10
CA LYS A 367 -8.28 5.35 -24.57
C LYS A 367 -8.26 6.05 -23.20
N GLU A 368 -7.11 6.49 -22.74
CA GLU A 368 -6.85 7.39 -21.61
C GLU A 368 -7.35 6.97 -20.24
N HIS A 369 -7.20 5.70 -19.88
CA HIS A 369 -7.55 5.20 -18.56
C HIS A 369 -6.29 4.86 -17.75
N HIS A 370 -5.41 5.85 -17.56
CA HIS A 370 -4.26 5.67 -16.68
C HIS A 370 -4.66 5.83 -15.20
N ARG A 371 -3.90 5.22 -14.32
CA ARG A 371 -4.07 5.36 -12.88
C ARG A 371 -2.74 5.69 -12.23
N ASN A 372 -2.65 6.85 -11.60
CA ASN A 372 -1.52 7.19 -10.74
C ASN A 372 -1.73 6.52 -9.38
N LEU A 373 -0.78 5.70 -8.96
CA LEU A 373 -0.75 5.17 -7.61
C LEU A 373 -0.15 6.22 -6.66
N PRO A 374 -0.58 6.27 -5.39
CA PRO A 374 -0.05 7.26 -4.47
C PRO A 374 1.46 7.06 -4.24
N SER A 375 2.21 8.17 -4.24
CA SER A 375 3.62 8.18 -3.85
C SER A 375 3.82 8.18 -2.33
N LEU A 376 2.74 8.29 -1.56
CA LEU A 376 2.73 8.31 -0.11
C LEU A 376 2.57 6.90 0.46
N PRO A 377 3.16 6.59 1.62
CA PRO A 377 2.99 5.30 2.26
C PRO A 377 1.53 5.08 2.66
N GLN A 378 1.06 3.85 2.53
CA GLN A 378 -0.30 3.46 2.96
C GLN A 378 -0.37 3.11 4.46
N VAL A 379 0.75 3.16 5.17
CA VAL A 379 0.82 3.14 6.63
C VAL A 379 1.28 4.53 7.07
N PRO A 380 0.50 5.23 7.91
CA PRO A 380 0.87 6.56 8.33
C PRO A 380 2.23 6.59 9.05
N PRO A 381 3.19 7.43 8.61
CA PRO A 381 4.46 7.60 9.31
C PRO A 381 4.34 8.57 10.48
N VAL A 382 3.13 8.80 10.98
CA VAL A 382 2.82 9.81 12.00
C VAL A 382 1.99 9.17 13.11
N VAL A 383 2.40 9.43 14.36
CA VAL A 383 1.71 8.99 15.58
C VAL A 383 1.57 10.17 16.51
N SER A 384 0.48 10.26 17.28
CA SER A 384 0.32 11.31 18.29
C SER A 384 0.25 10.75 19.70
N SER A 385 0.64 11.61 20.65
CA SER A 385 0.29 11.50 22.06
C SER A 385 -0.74 12.60 22.37
N PRO A 386 -2.04 12.25 22.41
CA PRO A 386 -3.08 13.27 22.54
C PRO A 386 -2.98 14.07 23.82
N SER A 387 -2.70 13.42 24.97
CA SER A 387 -2.62 14.07 26.28
C SER A 387 -1.51 15.13 26.35
N SER A 388 -0.38 14.89 25.70
CA SER A 388 0.79 15.81 25.66
C SER A 388 0.76 16.75 24.45
N ARG A 389 -0.21 16.62 23.54
CA ARG A 389 -0.31 17.34 22.26
C ARG A 389 0.99 17.23 21.42
N LEU A 390 1.64 16.06 21.49
CA LEU A 390 2.83 15.74 20.72
C LEU A 390 2.43 14.96 19.48
N VAL A 391 3.06 15.31 18.38
CA VAL A 391 2.97 14.60 17.10
C VAL A 391 4.38 14.14 16.75
N MET A 392 4.53 12.85 16.55
CA MET A 392 5.78 12.23 16.14
C MET A 392 5.68 11.83 14.67
N SER A 393 6.72 12.10 13.92
CA SER A 393 6.91 11.58 12.57
C SER A 393 8.22 10.82 12.47
N PHE A 394 8.25 9.76 11.66
CA PHE A 394 9.48 9.01 11.41
C PHE A 394 9.64 8.76 9.91
N TRP A 395 10.88 8.89 9.45
CA TRP A 395 11.24 8.66 8.06
C TRP A 395 12.72 8.26 7.96
N ASP A 396 13.05 7.31 7.10
CA ASP A 396 14.38 6.75 6.96
C ASP A 396 14.99 6.35 8.33
N ARG A 397 15.89 7.17 8.89
CA ARG A 397 16.56 6.92 10.17
C ARG A 397 16.30 8.02 11.20
N GLU A 398 15.35 8.88 10.91
CA GLU A 398 15.04 10.07 11.72
C GLU A 398 13.64 9.96 12.34
N VAL A 399 13.55 10.34 13.61
CA VAL A 399 12.29 10.58 14.30
C VAL A 399 12.25 12.04 14.74
N SER A 400 11.21 12.75 14.35
CA SER A 400 10.96 14.14 14.71
C SER A 400 9.71 14.25 15.57
N ILE A 401 9.78 15.00 16.67
CA ILE A 401 8.66 15.22 17.59
C ILE A 401 8.30 16.69 17.59
N TRP A 402 7.05 16.95 17.30
CA TRP A 402 6.47 18.27 17.19
C TRP A 402 5.45 18.49 18.31
N ARG A 403 5.36 19.71 18.82
CA ARG A 403 4.28 20.13 19.73
C ARG A 403 3.32 21.01 18.94
N VAL A 404 2.02 20.68 19.03
CA VAL A 404 0.94 21.47 18.43
C VAL A 404 0.27 22.29 19.51
N SER A 405 0.39 23.62 19.44
CA SER A 405 -0.22 24.54 20.39
C SER A 405 -1.74 24.60 20.18
N ARG A 406 -2.47 24.98 21.22
CA ARG A 406 -3.90 25.32 21.11
C ARG A 406 -4.05 26.56 20.26
N GLY A 407 -5.04 26.56 19.38
CA GLY A 407 -5.42 27.77 18.64
C GLY A 407 -5.88 28.84 19.63
N PRO A 408 -5.65 30.14 19.34
CA PRO A 408 -6.20 31.21 20.14
C PRO A 408 -7.73 31.18 20.06
N THR A 409 -8.38 31.42 21.20
CA THR A 409 -9.85 31.53 21.32
C THR A 409 -10.40 32.75 20.56
N SER A 410 -9.51 33.69 20.14
CA SER A 410 -9.85 34.86 19.35
C SER A 410 -9.25 34.78 17.95
N LEU A 411 -10.04 35.17 16.94
CA LEU A 411 -9.74 35.13 15.48
C LEU A 411 -8.57 36.05 15.05
N HIS A 412 -7.94 36.79 15.95
CA HIS A 412 -6.85 37.70 15.63
C HIS A 412 -5.59 37.29 16.37
N GLU A 413 -4.49 37.13 15.64
CA GLU A 413 -3.11 37.18 16.13
C GLU A 413 -2.42 35.90 16.58
N VAL A 414 -2.16 34.96 15.66
CA VAL A 414 -0.91 34.18 15.77
C VAL A 414 -0.37 33.93 14.37
N PRO A 415 0.85 34.32 14.02
CA PRO A 415 1.51 33.95 12.77
C PRO A 415 1.59 32.43 12.64
N ASP A 416 1.36 31.90 11.46
CA ASP A 416 1.33 30.44 11.18
C ASP A 416 2.56 29.67 11.71
N GLY A 417 3.70 30.33 11.82
CA GLY A 417 4.95 29.75 12.31
C GLY A 417 4.99 29.43 13.82
N GLN A 418 4.00 29.88 14.63
CA GLN A 418 3.96 29.63 16.07
C GLN A 418 3.01 28.51 16.48
N ARG A 419 2.19 27.97 15.58
CA ARG A 419 1.20 26.92 15.89
C ARG A 419 1.80 25.54 16.09
N HIS A 420 2.97 25.29 15.54
CA HIS A 420 3.68 24.04 15.70
C HIS A 420 5.16 24.27 15.89
N ARG A 421 5.79 23.42 16.70
CA ARG A 421 7.20 23.56 17.03
C ARG A 421 7.88 22.20 17.12
N LEU A 422 9.05 22.08 16.48
CA LEU A 422 9.93 20.95 16.68
C LEU A 422 10.53 21.01 18.10
N VAL A 423 10.21 20.01 18.92
CA VAL A 423 10.63 19.95 20.34
C VAL A 423 11.62 18.82 20.62
N GLY A 424 11.77 17.89 19.70
CA GLY A 424 12.74 16.80 19.81
C GLY A 424 13.05 16.18 18.46
N LYS A 425 14.28 15.70 18.30
CA LYS A 425 14.75 14.98 17.12
C LYS A 425 15.67 13.85 17.56
N VAL A 426 15.46 12.66 17.01
CA VAL A 426 16.29 11.49 17.26
C VAL A 426 16.75 10.94 15.91
N MET A 427 18.06 10.80 15.73
CA MET A 427 18.64 10.12 14.59
C MET A 427 19.26 8.82 15.06
N ILE A 428 18.87 7.71 14.45
CA ILE A 428 19.38 6.39 14.81
C ILE A 428 20.76 6.18 14.18
N GLN A 429 21.69 5.71 15.00
CA GLN A 429 22.98 5.22 14.51
C GLN A 429 22.79 3.85 13.84
N GLY A 430 23.51 3.60 12.76
CA GLY A 430 23.42 2.39 11.98
C GLY A 430 23.04 2.69 10.53
N GLU A 431 22.98 1.65 9.73
CA GLU A 431 22.68 1.76 8.30
C GLU A 431 21.22 1.52 7.96
N GLU A 432 20.48 0.84 8.83
CA GLU A 432 19.09 0.41 8.58
C GLU A 432 18.09 1.53 8.77
N ASN A 433 17.06 1.54 7.92
CA ASN A 433 15.92 2.43 8.06
C ASN A 433 14.96 1.94 9.14
N ILE A 434 14.20 2.87 9.72
CA ILE A 434 13.17 2.58 10.73
C ILE A 434 12.03 1.79 10.08
N THR A 435 11.68 0.67 10.68
CA THR A 435 10.52 -0.14 10.28
C THR A 435 9.23 0.38 10.90
N SER A 436 9.29 0.69 12.20
CA SER A 436 8.15 1.17 12.97
C SER A 436 8.62 2.02 14.15
N ALA A 437 7.84 3.02 14.51
CA ALA A 437 8.06 3.80 15.71
C ALA A 437 6.72 4.13 16.36
N THR A 438 6.70 4.18 17.70
CA THR A 438 5.50 4.50 18.47
C THR A 438 5.83 5.38 19.66
N LEU A 439 4.85 6.20 20.04
CA LEU A 439 4.90 7.08 21.21
C LEU A 439 3.76 6.66 22.15
N SER A 440 4.04 6.51 23.44
CA SER A 440 3.01 6.19 24.42
C SER A 440 1.92 7.28 24.48
N SER A 441 0.73 6.91 24.93
CA SER A 441 -0.41 7.84 25.03
C SER A 441 -0.13 9.06 25.91
N ASP A 442 0.74 8.90 26.95
CA ASP A 442 1.20 9.96 27.84
C ASP A 442 2.43 10.74 27.31
N GLY A 443 3.01 10.31 26.19
CA GLY A 443 4.17 10.95 25.55
C GLY A 443 5.50 10.74 26.26
N LYS A 444 5.58 9.82 27.25
CA LYS A 444 6.80 9.62 28.05
C LYS A 444 7.73 8.53 27.54
N ILE A 445 7.22 7.61 26.72
CA ILE A 445 7.96 6.47 26.17
C ILE A 445 7.94 6.55 24.65
N LEU A 446 9.11 6.53 24.03
CA LEU A 446 9.32 6.44 22.60
C LEU A 446 10.00 5.12 22.29
N VAL A 447 9.42 4.33 21.40
CA VAL A 447 10.01 3.08 20.93
C VAL A 447 10.28 3.18 19.44
N ILE A 448 11.47 2.78 19.01
CA ILE A 448 11.92 2.82 17.63
C ILE A 448 12.47 1.45 17.29
N ALA A 449 11.95 0.86 16.20
CA ALA A 449 12.38 -0.44 15.70
C ALA A 449 13.03 -0.31 14.32
N THR A 450 14.06 -1.12 14.10
CA THR A 450 14.62 -1.44 12.79
C THR A 450 14.44 -2.94 12.54
N VAL A 451 14.89 -3.42 11.40
CA VAL A 451 14.81 -4.86 11.07
C VAL A 451 15.64 -5.70 12.04
N SER A 452 16.74 -5.16 12.58
CA SER A 452 17.69 -5.89 13.44
C SER A 452 17.67 -5.46 14.91
N SER A 453 17.08 -4.31 15.28
CA SER A 453 17.18 -3.81 16.66
C SER A 453 15.96 -3.00 17.09
N ILE A 454 15.71 -3.01 18.41
CA ILE A 454 14.70 -2.17 19.05
C ILE A 454 15.38 -1.26 20.07
N LYS A 455 15.02 0.03 20.07
CA LYS A 455 15.56 1.04 21.00
C LYS A 455 14.38 1.72 21.70
N VAL A 456 14.46 1.78 23.01
CA VAL A 456 13.45 2.43 23.87
C VAL A 456 14.04 3.70 24.49
N PHE A 457 13.27 4.77 24.49
CA PHE A 457 13.69 6.07 25.01
C PHE A 457 12.66 6.59 26.01
N SER A 458 13.14 7.22 27.09
CA SER A 458 12.34 8.05 27.98
C SER A 458 12.31 9.47 27.44
N VAL A 459 11.11 10.03 27.37
CA VAL A 459 10.87 11.40 26.89
C VAL A 459 10.34 12.24 28.07
N ARG A 460 11.02 13.32 28.40
CA ARG A 460 10.65 14.25 29.49
C ARG A 460 10.82 15.69 29.02
N ARG A 461 10.04 16.62 29.56
CA ARG A 461 10.25 18.05 29.32
C ARG A 461 11.56 18.51 29.98
N ARG A 462 12.31 19.36 29.32
CA ARG A 462 13.53 19.95 29.89
C ARG A 462 13.15 21.02 30.89
N LYS A 463 13.60 20.87 32.18
CA LYS A 463 13.33 21.87 33.24
C LYS A 463 14.03 23.20 32.92
N GLY A 464 13.33 24.34 33.14
CA GLY A 464 13.88 25.68 32.93
C GLY A 464 13.99 26.12 31.47
N ASP A 465 13.35 25.41 30.53
CA ASP A 465 13.33 25.83 29.13
C ASP A 465 11.93 26.34 28.75
N ASP A 466 11.79 27.67 28.62
CA ASP A 466 10.56 28.33 28.14
C ASP A 466 10.14 27.87 26.75
N ARG A 467 11.10 27.29 26.03
CA ARG A 467 10.87 26.73 24.70
C ARG A 467 10.18 25.36 24.71
N GLY A 468 10.10 24.70 25.87
CA GLY A 468 9.43 23.41 26.04
C GLY A 468 10.09 22.27 25.29
N THR A 469 11.42 22.32 25.07
CA THR A 469 12.17 21.24 24.38
C THR A 469 12.15 19.96 25.21
N LEU A 470 12.27 18.84 24.53
CA LEU A 470 12.26 17.52 25.15
C LEU A 470 13.69 17.05 25.46
N ARG A 471 13.83 16.42 26.61
CA ARG A 471 15.00 15.61 26.95
C ARG A 471 14.66 14.16 26.61
N ILE A 472 15.34 13.61 25.60
CA ILE A 472 15.17 12.24 25.16
C ILE A 472 16.39 11.45 25.60
N GLN A 473 16.16 10.39 26.38
CA GLN A 473 17.22 9.57 26.94
C GLN A 473 16.96 8.09 26.59
N LYS A 474 17.96 7.43 26.00
CA LYS A 474 17.89 5.98 25.74
C LYS A 474 17.81 5.23 27.08
N LEU A 475 16.88 4.29 27.16
CA LEU A 475 16.74 3.35 28.27
C LEU A 475 17.59 2.11 28.01
N ASP A 476 18.02 1.48 29.10
CA ASP A 476 18.66 0.18 29.03
C ASP A 476 17.57 -0.85 28.66
N THR A 477 17.68 -1.40 27.47
CA THR A 477 16.74 -2.36 26.93
C THR A 477 17.39 -3.75 27.02
N PRO A 478 16.74 -4.75 27.63
CA PRO A 478 17.25 -6.13 27.68
C PRO A 478 17.57 -6.66 26.27
N GLU A 479 18.60 -7.51 26.15
CA GLU A 479 19.02 -8.11 24.87
C GLU A 479 17.90 -8.91 24.22
N THR A 480 17.11 -9.64 25.02
CA THR A 480 15.94 -10.38 24.54
C THR A 480 14.91 -9.53 23.77
N ILE A 481 14.87 -8.24 24.07
CA ILE A 481 13.97 -7.27 23.44
C ILE A 481 14.69 -6.54 22.31
N SER A 482 15.95 -6.13 22.53
CA SER A 482 16.70 -5.28 21.60
C SER A 482 17.19 -6.01 20.36
N GLU A 483 17.43 -7.32 20.45
CA GLU A 483 17.84 -8.15 19.32
C GLU A 483 16.65 -8.56 18.43
N ASP A 484 16.92 -9.04 17.23
CA ASP A 484 15.96 -9.50 16.21
C ASP A 484 14.97 -8.44 15.69
N GLY A 485 15.11 -7.18 16.06
CA GLY A 485 14.32 -6.08 15.55
C GLY A 485 12.79 -6.27 15.60
N ALA A 486 12.06 -5.46 14.86
CA ALA A 486 10.61 -5.62 14.70
C ALA A 486 10.07 -5.03 13.39
N ARG A 487 8.96 -5.61 12.89
CA ARG A 487 8.16 -5.04 11.81
C ARG A 487 7.21 -3.95 12.32
N LEU A 488 6.55 -4.21 13.44
CA LEU A 488 5.62 -3.30 14.09
C LEU A 488 5.90 -3.26 15.59
N VAL A 489 5.77 -2.08 16.16
CA VAL A 489 5.80 -1.86 17.61
C VAL A 489 4.62 -0.99 18.00
N THR A 490 3.98 -1.32 19.11
CA THR A 490 2.91 -0.51 19.71
C THR A 490 2.94 -0.59 21.22
N VAL A 491 2.54 0.48 21.88
CA VAL A 491 2.45 0.56 23.34
C VAL A 491 0.98 0.58 23.73
N SER A 492 0.62 -0.18 24.78
CA SER A 492 -0.76 -0.19 25.28
C SER A 492 -1.18 1.22 25.76
N PRO A 493 -2.49 1.55 25.72
CA PRO A 493 -2.99 2.84 26.18
C PRO A 493 -2.61 3.21 27.60
N ASP A 494 -2.47 2.22 28.50
CA ASP A 494 -2.01 2.39 29.89
C ASP A 494 -0.48 2.50 30.03
N SER A 495 0.25 2.42 28.91
CA SER A 495 1.73 2.47 28.85
C SER A 495 2.46 1.36 29.62
N ARG A 496 1.76 0.26 29.96
CA ARG A 496 2.34 -0.86 30.74
C ARG A 496 2.81 -2.03 29.87
N TRP A 497 2.34 -2.16 28.65
CA TRP A 497 2.71 -3.23 27.74
C TRP A 497 3.29 -2.68 26.44
N LEU A 498 4.42 -3.25 26.02
CA LEU A 498 5.01 -3.03 24.70
C LEU A 498 4.76 -4.29 23.85
N CYS A 499 4.01 -4.14 22.78
CA CYS A 499 3.82 -5.20 21.80
C CYS A 499 4.85 -5.05 20.68
N ILE A 500 5.47 -6.17 20.34
CA ILE A 500 6.54 -6.31 19.35
C ILE A 500 6.11 -7.39 18.36
N VAL A 501 5.98 -7.04 17.10
CA VAL A 501 5.83 -8.02 16.01
C VAL A 501 7.21 -8.24 15.42
N ARG A 502 7.77 -9.41 15.63
CA ARG A 502 9.09 -9.79 15.13
C ARG A 502 9.10 -9.93 13.59
N PRO A 503 10.26 -9.94 12.95
CA PRO A 503 10.36 -10.15 11.49
C PRO A 503 9.68 -11.44 10.99
N ASN A 504 9.74 -12.53 11.76
CA ASN A 504 9.08 -13.82 11.49
C ASN A 504 7.56 -13.83 11.75
N ASN A 505 6.97 -12.68 12.08
CA ASN A 505 5.55 -12.48 12.44
C ASN A 505 5.14 -13.08 13.80
N ASP A 506 6.08 -13.41 14.69
CA ASP A 506 5.79 -13.72 16.08
C ASP A 506 5.39 -12.45 16.83
N ILE A 507 4.39 -12.57 17.69
CA ILE A 507 3.91 -11.49 18.53
C ILE A 507 4.46 -11.67 19.93
N CYS A 508 5.26 -10.73 20.40
CA CYS A 508 5.85 -10.72 21.72
C CYS A 508 5.36 -9.53 22.53
N LEU A 509 5.10 -9.73 23.81
CA LEU A 509 4.73 -8.68 24.75
C LEU A 509 5.79 -8.55 25.82
N ALA A 510 6.23 -7.31 26.07
CA ALA A 510 7.14 -6.95 27.16
C ALA A 510 6.44 -6.04 28.16
N ARG A 511 6.65 -6.28 29.45
CA ARG A 511 6.13 -5.43 30.52
C ARG A 511 6.99 -4.18 30.64
N VAL A 512 6.35 -3.01 30.74
CA VAL A 512 6.99 -1.73 30.98
C VAL A 512 6.58 -1.23 32.36
N LYS A 513 7.55 -0.94 33.23
CA LYS A 513 7.34 -0.31 34.55
C LYS A 513 7.55 1.19 34.39
N PRO A 514 6.51 2.01 34.46
CA PRO A 514 6.69 3.46 34.52
C PRO A 514 7.40 3.86 35.80
N ALA A 515 8.13 4.97 35.76
CA ALA A 515 8.75 5.53 36.95
C ALA A 515 7.68 5.97 37.98
N SER A 516 7.69 5.42 39.15
CA SER A 516 6.74 5.76 40.25
C SER A 516 7.15 7.04 40.99
N SER A 517 8.39 7.47 40.83
CA SER A 517 8.92 8.70 41.43
C SER A 517 9.84 9.47 40.47
N PRO A 518 10.07 10.78 40.66
CA PRO A 518 10.96 11.56 39.77
C PRO A 518 12.40 11.05 39.72
N GLN A 519 12.82 10.26 40.72
CA GLN A 519 14.15 9.68 40.83
C GLN A 519 14.27 8.31 40.16
N GLU A 520 13.16 7.60 39.95
CA GLU A 520 13.14 6.32 39.28
C GLU A 520 13.17 6.48 37.75
N LYS A 521 13.77 5.49 37.10
CA LYS A 521 13.76 5.39 35.64
C LYS A 521 12.71 4.38 35.23
N THR A 522 12.00 4.70 34.17
CA THR A 522 11.17 3.70 33.45
C THR A 522 12.05 2.52 33.07
N GLN A 523 11.60 1.30 33.32
CA GLN A 523 12.31 0.06 32.99
C GLN A 523 11.47 -0.84 32.11
N VAL A 524 12.12 -1.53 31.21
CA VAL A 524 11.50 -2.59 30.39
C VAL A 524 11.95 -3.93 30.96
N MET A 525 10.99 -4.78 31.30
CA MET A 525 11.28 -6.08 31.87
C MET A 525 11.85 -7.05 30.83
N PRO A 526 12.82 -7.92 31.20
CA PRO A 526 13.46 -8.82 30.25
C PRO A 526 12.57 -9.98 29.82
N GLN A 527 11.51 -10.27 30.54
CA GLN A 527 10.60 -11.37 30.26
C GLN A 527 9.69 -11.02 29.09
N LEU A 528 9.71 -11.87 28.06
CA LEU A 528 8.84 -11.79 26.91
C LEU A 528 7.73 -12.83 27.00
N VAL A 529 6.50 -12.41 26.71
CA VAL A 529 5.34 -13.30 26.52
C VAL A 529 5.13 -13.47 25.03
N ASN A 530 5.29 -14.68 24.52
CA ASN A 530 5.05 -15.02 23.14
C ASN A 530 3.58 -15.41 22.94
N LEU A 531 2.89 -14.74 22.03
CA LEU A 531 1.49 -15.00 21.71
C LEU A 531 1.40 -15.91 20.48
N ARG A 532 0.81 -17.10 20.68
CA ARG A 532 0.58 -18.03 19.58
C ARG A 532 -0.60 -17.57 18.74
N ARG A 533 -0.46 -17.61 17.44
CA ARG A 533 -1.52 -17.35 16.46
C ARG A 533 -2.27 -18.63 16.12
N ALA A 534 -3.56 -18.52 15.83
CA ALA A 534 -4.35 -19.67 15.41
C ALA A 534 -3.78 -20.30 14.13
N VAL A 535 -3.62 -21.61 14.14
CA VAL A 535 -3.23 -22.38 12.95
C VAL A 535 -4.41 -22.42 12.00
N ARG A 536 -4.22 -21.92 10.79
CA ARG A 536 -5.25 -21.90 9.75
C ARG A 536 -4.69 -22.50 8.47
N HIS A 537 -5.44 -23.39 7.85
CA HIS A 537 -5.01 -24.02 6.61
C HIS A 537 -4.88 -23.01 5.48
N ALA A 538 -3.79 -23.13 4.70
CA ALA A 538 -3.59 -22.35 3.49
C ALA A 538 -4.66 -22.71 2.43
N ARG A 539 -5.01 -21.77 1.57
CA ARG A 539 -5.83 -22.08 0.39
C ARG A 539 -5.00 -22.95 -0.55
N PHE A 540 -5.64 -23.99 -1.13
CA PHE A 540 -5.02 -24.77 -2.20
C PHE A 540 -4.81 -23.87 -3.43
N GLU A 541 -3.56 -23.54 -3.74
CA GLU A 541 -3.20 -22.80 -4.94
C GLU A 541 -2.85 -23.79 -6.06
N LYS A 542 -3.11 -23.35 -7.30
CA LYS A 542 -2.66 -24.11 -8.45
C LYS A 542 -1.13 -24.12 -8.48
N VAL A 543 -0.53 -25.27 -8.73
CA VAL A 543 0.93 -25.44 -8.79
C VAL A 543 1.61 -24.43 -9.73
N SER A 544 0.93 -24.06 -10.83
CA SER A 544 1.42 -23.06 -11.80
C SER A 544 1.51 -21.62 -11.26
N HIS A 545 0.79 -21.29 -10.18
CA HIS A 545 0.78 -19.95 -9.62
C HIS A 545 1.95 -19.69 -8.69
N GLY A 546 2.62 -20.75 -8.21
CA GLY A 546 3.64 -20.64 -7.19
C GLY A 546 3.07 -20.29 -5.83
N THR A 547 3.91 -20.26 -4.82
CA THR A 547 3.56 -19.92 -3.45
C THR A 547 4.41 -18.77 -2.93
N LEU A 548 3.83 -17.94 -2.08
CA LEU A 548 4.53 -16.91 -1.31
C LEU A 548 4.89 -17.40 0.11
N GLY A 549 4.50 -18.65 0.46
CA GLY A 549 4.76 -19.23 1.78
C GLY A 549 4.08 -18.45 2.90
N GLY A 550 4.78 -18.29 4.03
CA GLY A 550 4.29 -17.57 5.20
C GLY A 550 4.08 -16.08 5.01
N TYR A 551 4.53 -15.50 3.87
CA TYR A 551 4.32 -14.08 3.55
C TYR A 551 2.84 -13.67 3.60
N GLU A 552 1.92 -14.52 3.18
CA GLU A 552 0.48 -14.24 3.22
C GLU A 552 -0.07 -14.06 4.65
N ARG A 553 0.62 -14.62 5.65
CA ARG A 553 0.29 -14.48 7.06
C ARG A 553 1.00 -13.28 7.73
N THR A 554 1.63 -12.40 6.95
CA THR A 554 2.27 -11.19 7.46
C THR A 554 1.26 -10.30 8.18
N ILE A 555 1.59 -9.94 9.42
CA ILE A 555 0.76 -9.06 10.24
C ILE A 555 0.84 -7.64 9.68
N ARG A 556 -0.32 -7.08 9.35
CA ARG A 556 -0.45 -5.72 8.82
C ARG A 556 -0.76 -4.69 9.90
N CYS A 557 -1.61 -5.06 10.85
CA CYS A 557 -2.03 -4.17 11.92
C CYS A 557 -2.18 -4.94 13.23
N ILE A 558 -1.91 -4.24 14.32
CA ILE A 558 -2.07 -4.73 15.68
C ILE A 558 -2.57 -3.58 16.55
N VAL A 559 -3.53 -3.86 17.42
CA VAL A 559 -4.19 -2.83 18.22
C VAL A 559 -4.60 -3.35 19.59
N PHE A 560 -4.38 -2.54 20.64
CA PHE A 560 -4.93 -2.76 21.98
C PHE A 560 -6.33 -2.16 22.10
N SER A 561 -7.17 -2.76 22.92
CA SER A 561 -8.41 -2.13 23.40
C SER A 561 -8.11 -0.92 24.29
N HIS A 562 -9.07 -0.01 24.42
CA HIS A 562 -8.89 1.21 25.21
C HIS A 562 -8.56 0.97 26.69
N ASN A 563 -9.06 -0.13 27.26
CA ASN A 563 -8.75 -0.57 28.62
C ASN A 563 -7.47 -1.41 28.71
N SER A 564 -6.73 -1.59 27.60
CA SER A 564 -5.48 -2.38 27.53
C SER A 564 -5.64 -3.89 27.80
N ASN A 565 -6.85 -4.42 27.92
CA ASN A 565 -7.09 -5.81 28.31
C ASN A 565 -7.25 -6.77 27.12
N ILE A 566 -7.45 -6.25 25.90
CA ILE A 566 -7.60 -7.06 24.70
C ILE A 566 -6.60 -6.58 23.66
N LEU A 567 -5.96 -7.53 22.98
CA LEU A 567 -5.09 -7.30 21.83
C LEU A 567 -5.69 -7.99 20.62
N ALA A 568 -5.66 -7.33 19.46
CA ALA A 568 -6.10 -7.89 18.19
C ALA A 568 -5.05 -7.66 17.11
N SER A 569 -4.80 -8.67 16.28
CA SER A 569 -3.93 -8.57 15.11
C SER A 569 -4.69 -8.94 13.83
N GLY A 570 -4.34 -8.28 12.73
CA GLY A 570 -4.87 -8.57 11.39
C GLY A 570 -3.75 -8.82 10.39
N ASP A 571 -3.92 -9.82 9.52
CA ASP A 571 -2.92 -10.21 8.54
C ASP A 571 -3.36 -9.99 7.08
N LEU A 572 -2.42 -10.21 6.15
CA LEU A 572 -2.65 -10.06 4.72
C LEU A 572 -3.64 -11.09 4.16
N SER A 573 -3.79 -12.24 4.82
CA SER A 573 -4.74 -13.28 4.41
C SER A 573 -6.19 -12.99 4.79
N GLY A 574 -6.43 -11.92 5.57
CA GLY A 574 -7.75 -11.56 6.09
C GLY A 574 -8.10 -12.25 7.40
N CYS A 575 -7.13 -12.86 8.09
CA CYS A 575 -7.34 -13.46 9.39
C CYS A 575 -7.16 -12.44 10.51
N ILE A 576 -7.97 -12.58 11.55
CA ILE A 576 -7.90 -11.78 12.78
C ILE A 576 -7.71 -12.72 13.94
N ASP A 577 -6.68 -12.49 14.76
CA ASP A 577 -6.41 -13.22 15.98
C ASP A 577 -6.53 -12.26 17.18
N THR A 578 -7.07 -12.74 18.31
CA THR A 578 -7.37 -11.93 19.49
C THR A 578 -6.90 -12.60 20.77
N TRP A 579 -6.42 -11.81 21.74
CA TRP A 579 -5.94 -12.25 23.05
C TRP A 579 -6.50 -11.37 24.16
N THR A 580 -6.70 -11.95 25.35
CA THR A 580 -7.16 -11.22 26.54
C THR A 580 -6.12 -11.30 27.66
N LEU A 581 -6.10 -10.27 28.46
CA LEU A 581 -5.28 -10.18 29.68
C LEU A 581 -6.14 -10.62 30.87
N GLU A 582 -5.66 -11.63 31.64
CA GLU A 582 -6.32 -12.17 32.81
C GLU A 582 -5.40 -12.08 34.04
N ASP A 583 -5.99 -11.90 35.22
CA ASP A 583 -5.25 -12.00 36.48
C ASP A 583 -5.02 -13.45 36.84
N ALA A 584 -3.75 -13.83 37.07
CA ALA A 584 -3.35 -15.23 37.30
C ALA A 584 -3.97 -15.85 38.56
N GLU A 585 -4.35 -15.00 39.56
CA GLU A 585 -4.95 -15.51 40.83
C GLU A 585 -6.41 -15.96 40.69
N GLN A 586 -7.16 -15.50 39.70
CA GLN A 586 -8.56 -15.85 39.51
C GLN A 586 -8.78 -17.22 38.86
N THR A 587 -7.74 -17.80 38.25
CA THR A 587 -7.86 -19.04 37.48
C THR A 587 -7.83 -20.31 38.38
N THR A 588 -7.41 -20.18 39.63
CA THR A 588 -7.32 -21.31 40.58
C THR A 588 -8.64 -21.68 41.25
N ILE A 589 -9.74 -20.93 41.07
CA ILE A 589 -11.00 -21.11 41.83
C ILE A 589 -12.07 -21.89 41.04
N LYS A 590 -11.86 -22.21 39.77
CA LYS A 590 -12.85 -22.94 38.94
C LYS A 590 -12.35 -24.33 38.47
N LYS A 591 -12.09 -25.24 39.40
CA LYS A 591 -12.18 -26.69 39.11
C LYS A 591 -13.43 -27.23 39.78
N PRO A 592 -14.48 -27.62 39.06
CA PRO A 592 -15.51 -28.49 39.64
C PRO A 592 -14.90 -29.89 39.81
N ASN A 593 -14.91 -30.38 41.05
CA ASN A 593 -14.67 -31.75 41.33
C ASN A 593 -15.65 -32.64 40.53
N THR A 594 -15.18 -33.30 39.50
CA THR A 594 -15.83 -34.51 38.97
C THR A 594 -14.77 -35.58 38.75
N ASN A 595 -14.81 -36.57 39.61
CA ASN A 595 -14.16 -37.85 39.41
C ASN A 595 -14.63 -38.47 38.10
N ALA A 596 -13.69 -38.76 37.19
CA ALA A 596 -13.77 -39.91 36.30
C ALA A 596 -12.57 -39.98 35.39
N ASP A 597 -11.97 -41.13 35.36
CA ASP A 597 -10.90 -41.59 34.49
C ASP A 597 -11.02 -41.14 33.04
N ALA A 598 -10.05 -40.43 32.54
CA ALA A 598 -9.80 -40.25 31.10
C ALA A 598 -8.37 -39.69 30.85
N ASP A 599 -7.62 -40.52 30.19
CA ASP A 599 -6.39 -40.31 29.40
C ASP A 599 -5.51 -39.06 29.59
N GLU A 600 -4.26 -39.31 30.01
CA GLU A 600 -3.12 -38.40 30.19
C GLU A 600 -2.57 -37.80 28.87
N SER A 601 -3.37 -37.24 27.99
CA SER A 601 -2.84 -36.65 26.77
C SER A 601 -3.12 -35.13 26.54
N SER A 602 -3.62 -34.41 27.57
CA SER A 602 -3.99 -33.01 27.43
C SER A 602 -3.29 -32.02 28.38
N SER A 603 -2.22 -32.44 29.08
CA SER A 603 -1.57 -31.60 30.10
C SER A 603 -0.38 -30.76 29.63
N GLU A 604 0.06 -30.86 28.36
CA GLU A 604 1.22 -30.10 27.84
C GLU A 604 0.87 -28.68 27.37
N ASP A 605 -0.38 -28.31 27.17
CA ASP A 605 -0.77 -27.03 26.58
C ASP A 605 -1.07 -25.90 27.60
N GLU A 606 -1.18 -26.21 28.90
CA GLU A 606 -1.56 -25.21 29.92
C GLU A 606 -0.39 -24.36 30.47
N ASP A 607 0.85 -24.80 30.34
CA ASP A 607 2.03 -24.15 30.92
C ASP A 607 2.75 -23.15 30.00
N ASP A 608 2.31 -22.98 28.76
CA ASP A 608 3.03 -22.25 27.72
C ASP A 608 2.91 -20.71 27.80
N TYR A 609 1.99 -20.18 28.62
CA TYR A 609 1.83 -18.74 28.76
C TYR A 609 2.33 -18.26 30.13
N ALA A 610 3.57 -17.74 30.16
CA ALA A 610 4.18 -17.24 31.38
C ALA A 610 3.40 -16.03 31.97
N ALA A 611 3.10 -16.08 33.26
CA ALA A 611 2.55 -14.94 33.96
C ALA A 611 3.65 -13.91 34.26
N VAL A 612 3.38 -12.63 33.99
CA VAL A 612 4.24 -11.51 34.30
C VAL A 612 3.54 -10.61 35.32
N GLU A 613 4.13 -10.45 36.50
CA GLU A 613 3.55 -9.66 37.59
C GLU A 613 2.10 -10.03 37.96
N GLY A 614 1.80 -11.34 38.00
CA GLY A 614 0.44 -11.83 38.30
C GLY A 614 -0.58 -11.70 37.15
N GLN A 615 -0.17 -11.26 35.98
CA GLN A 615 -1.02 -11.12 34.81
C GLN A 615 -0.58 -12.05 33.68
N ARG A 616 -1.53 -12.64 32.95
CA ARG A 616 -1.29 -13.59 31.87
C ARG A 616 -2.11 -13.23 30.65
N TRP A 617 -1.46 -13.22 29.47
CA TRP A 617 -2.12 -13.08 28.19
C TRP A 617 -2.52 -14.45 27.66
N ARG A 618 -3.77 -14.61 27.23
CA ARG A 618 -4.28 -15.87 26.64
C ARG A 618 -5.01 -15.61 25.33
N PRO A 619 -4.91 -16.52 24.34
CA PRO A 619 -5.79 -16.45 23.17
C PRO A 619 -7.24 -16.55 23.64
N ILE A 620 -8.11 -15.78 23.04
CA ILE A 620 -9.54 -15.87 23.34
C ILE A 620 -10.03 -17.20 22.81
N ALA A 621 -10.29 -18.13 23.75
CA ALA A 621 -10.89 -19.41 23.44
C ALA A 621 -12.38 -19.18 23.12
N SER A 622 -12.68 -18.96 21.85
CA SER A 622 -14.05 -18.94 21.35
C SER A 622 -14.33 -20.26 20.65
N ASP A 623 -15.48 -20.85 20.92
CA ASP A 623 -15.96 -22.04 20.18
C ASP A 623 -16.07 -21.76 18.67
N SER A 624 -16.05 -20.49 18.28
CA SER A 624 -15.98 -20.04 16.91
C SER A 624 -14.95 -18.91 16.76
N PRO A 625 -13.76 -19.16 16.20
CA PRO A 625 -12.78 -18.11 15.92
C PRO A 625 -13.36 -17.11 14.92
N ILE A 626 -12.90 -15.84 14.99
CA ILE A 626 -13.31 -14.81 14.04
C ILE A 626 -13.14 -15.35 12.61
N PRO A 627 -14.19 -15.32 11.79
CA PRO A 627 -14.12 -15.86 10.43
C PRO A 627 -13.12 -15.08 9.58
N ARG A 628 -12.45 -15.78 8.69
CA ARG A 628 -11.53 -15.17 7.73
C ARG A 628 -12.29 -14.23 6.81
N LEU A 629 -11.81 -12.99 6.67
CA LEU A 629 -12.35 -12.03 5.74
C LEU A 629 -11.95 -12.36 4.29
N LYS A 630 -12.77 -11.98 3.32
CA LYS A 630 -12.52 -12.25 1.89
C LYS A 630 -11.26 -11.53 1.35
N SER A 631 -10.92 -10.36 1.92
CA SER A 631 -9.77 -9.56 1.54
C SER A 631 -8.90 -9.21 2.74
N SER A 632 -7.67 -8.77 2.49
CA SER A 632 -6.69 -8.43 3.52
C SER A 632 -7.23 -7.39 4.50
N VAL A 633 -6.86 -7.50 5.77
CA VAL A 633 -7.18 -6.50 6.78
C VAL A 633 -6.31 -5.27 6.56
N ALA A 634 -6.92 -4.14 6.26
CA ALA A 634 -6.22 -2.87 6.13
C ALA A 634 -6.01 -2.20 7.49
N LEU A 635 -7.06 -2.15 8.33
CA LEU A 635 -7.07 -1.50 9.63
C LEU A 635 -7.89 -2.29 10.63
N LEU A 636 -7.47 -2.21 11.90
CA LEU A 636 -8.24 -2.64 13.06
C LEU A 636 -8.37 -1.47 14.04
N SER A 637 -9.52 -1.35 14.70
CA SER A 637 -9.72 -0.38 15.76
C SER A 637 -10.80 -0.82 16.72
N PHE A 638 -10.51 -0.78 18.02
CA PHE A 638 -11.53 -0.99 19.02
C PHE A 638 -12.41 0.24 19.15
N ARG A 639 -13.70 0.01 19.28
CA ARG A 639 -14.68 1.08 19.52
C ARG A 639 -14.50 1.59 20.96
N PRO A 640 -14.31 2.90 21.21
CA PRO A 640 -14.26 3.43 22.57
C PRO A 640 -15.61 3.27 23.29
N PRO A 641 -15.65 3.14 24.62
CA PRO A 641 -16.90 3.16 25.38
C PRO A 641 -17.60 4.51 25.22
N SER A 642 -18.94 4.47 25.03
CA SER A 642 -19.70 5.69 24.90
C SER A 642 -19.84 6.40 26.27
N PRO A 643 -19.63 7.72 26.37
CA PRO A 643 -19.75 8.46 27.63
C PRO A 643 -21.12 8.31 28.31
N ALA A 644 -22.16 8.10 27.52
CA ALA A 644 -23.54 7.89 28.04
C ALA A 644 -23.70 6.56 28.80
N GLN A 645 -22.83 5.57 28.54
CA GLN A 645 -22.88 4.26 29.20
C GLN A 645 -22.05 4.20 30.48
N SER A 646 -21.09 5.08 30.67
CA SER A 646 -20.26 5.14 31.87
C SER A 646 -21.01 5.68 33.09
N ASN A 647 -22.06 6.47 32.90
CA ASN A 647 -22.84 7.04 34.01
C ASN A 647 -23.90 6.08 34.58
N THR A 648 -24.16 4.93 33.95
CA THR A 648 -25.17 3.94 34.39
C THR A 648 -24.59 2.87 35.33
N ILE A 649 -23.29 2.87 35.57
CA ILE A 649 -22.59 1.84 36.38
C ILE A 649 -22.83 2.00 37.90
N LEU A 650 -23.35 3.15 38.35
CA LEU A 650 -23.41 3.44 39.82
C LEU A 650 -24.73 3.07 40.50
N THR A 651 -25.71 2.49 39.85
CA THR A 651 -27.04 2.35 40.50
C THR A 651 -27.77 1.01 40.38
N ASN A 652 -27.20 -0.11 40.00
CA ASN A 652 -27.85 -1.43 40.30
C ASN A 652 -27.03 -2.62 39.83
N GLY A 653 -26.77 -3.54 40.77
CA GLY A 653 -25.90 -4.71 40.66
C GLY A 653 -26.32 -5.83 39.65
N THR A 654 -27.10 -5.54 38.63
CA THR A 654 -27.49 -6.53 37.59
C THR A 654 -27.07 -6.15 36.16
N SER A 655 -26.37 -5.04 35.97
CA SER A 655 -26.02 -4.51 34.63
C SER A 655 -24.60 -4.84 34.15
N ALA A 656 -23.81 -5.58 34.90
CA ALA A 656 -22.40 -5.85 34.58
C ALA A 656 -22.21 -6.57 33.20
N SER A 657 -23.18 -7.35 32.75
CA SER A 657 -23.05 -8.10 31.50
C SER A 657 -23.30 -7.27 30.22
N LYS A 658 -24.01 -6.14 30.32
CA LYS A 658 -24.29 -5.28 29.15
C LYS A 658 -23.18 -4.25 28.88
N THR A 659 -22.47 -3.80 29.90
CA THR A 659 -21.39 -2.82 29.77
C THR A 659 -20.12 -3.43 29.21
N ILE A 660 -19.84 -4.68 29.52
CA ILE A 660 -18.67 -5.42 28.98
C ILE A 660 -18.74 -5.55 27.46
N SER A 661 -19.95 -5.61 26.88
CA SER A 661 -20.10 -5.80 25.42
C SER A 661 -19.70 -4.59 24.56
N ALA A 662 -19.61 -3.39 25.11
CA ALA A 662 -19.25 -2.20 24.34
C ALA A 662 -17.73 -2.06 24.16
N GLU A 663 -16.95 -2.44 25.14
CA GLU A 663 -15.46 -2.36 25.13
C GLU A 663 -14.82 -3.47 24.28
N THR A 664 -15.59 -4.50 23.91
CA THR A 664 -15.11 -5.67 23.15
C THR A 664 -15.35 -5.54 21.65
N ARG A 665 -15.99 -4.45 21.19
CA ARG A 665 -16.30 -4.25 19.77
C ARG A 665 -15.07 -3.85 18.97
N LEU A 666 -14.69 -4.71 18.04
CA LEU A 666 -13.56 -4.55 17.13
C LEU A 666 -14.07 -4.26 15.71
N MET A 667 -13.77 -3.07 15.20
CA MET A 667 -14.00 -2.69 13.81
C MET A 667 -12.82 -3.13 12.96
N ALA A 668 -13.08 -3.91 11.93
CA ALA A 668 -12.13 -4.30 10.90
C ALA A 668 -12.50 -3.62 9.58
N ILE A 669 -11.51 -3.02 8.94
CA ILE A 669 -11.65 -2.41 7.61
C ILE A 669 -10.74 -3.17 6.66
N THR A 670 -11.32 -3.66 5.57
CA THR A 670 -10.58 -4.44 4.58
C THR A 670 -10.05 -3.58 3.45
N THR A 671 -9.15 -4.15 2.65
CA THR A 671 -8.62 -3.50 1.45
C THR A 671 -9.66 -3.25 0.36
N GLU A 672 -10.82 -3.88 0.42
CA GLU A 672 -11.98 -3.63 -0.44
C GLU A 672 -12.99 -2.66 0.15
N HIS A 673 -12.59 -1.88 1.16
CA HIS A 673 -13.44 -0.92 1.88
C HIS A 673 -14.67 -1.55 2.56
N GLN A 674 -14.58 -2.82 2.95
CA GLN A 674 -15.61 -3.44 3.77
C GLN A 674 -15.41 -3.05 5.23
N LEU A 675 -16.45 -2.55 5.88
CA LEU A 675 -16.49 -2.27 7.32
C LEU A 675 -17.18 -3.43 8.00
N VAL A 676 -16.50 -4.09 8.92
CA VAL A 676 -17.05 -5.23 9.67
C VAL A 676 -16.74 -5.07 11.15
N GLU A 677 -17.76 -5.06 11.98
CA GLU A 677 -17.61 -4.98 13.44
C GLU A 677 -17.87 -6.35 14.07
N PHE A 678 -16.92 -6.79 14.88
CA PHE A 678 -16.97 -8.05 15.63
C PHE A 678 -17.06 -7.78 17.12
N ASP A 679 -17.67 -8.72 17.85
CA ASP A 679 -17.41 -8.89 19.27
C ASP A 679 -16.14 -9.73 19.39
N ALA A 680 -15.06 -9.12 19.89
CA ALA A 680 -13.74 -9.75 19.96
C ALA A 680 -13.70 -10.97 20.92
N LEU A 681 -14.54 -10.99 21.97
CA LEU A 681 -14.61 -12.09 22.94
C LEU A 681 -15.43 -13.26 22.42
N GLN A 682 -16.52 -12.99 21.66
CA GLN A 682 -17.39 -14.02 21.16
C GLN A 682 -17.04 -14.52 19.76
N GLY A 683 -16.16 -13.81 19.04
CA GLY A 683 -15.81 -14.11 17.65
C GLY A 683 -16.96 -13.92 16.65
N LYS A 684 -18.04 -13.25 17.05
CA LYS A 684 -19.26 -13.08 16.25
C LYS A 684 -19.39 -11.65 15.70
N LEU A 685 -20.08 -11.53 14.59
CA LEU A 685 -20.47 -10.22 14.04
C LEU A 685 -21.37 -9.48 15.03
N SER A 686 -21.14 -8.18 15.22
CA SER A 686 -22.01 -7.31 15.98
C SER A 686 -23.38 -7.19 15.30
N GLU A 687 -24.40 -6.79 16.06
CA GLU A 687 -25.72 -6.55 15.49
C GLU A 687 -25.73 -5.44 14.46
N TRP A 688 -24.90 -4.39 14.67
CA TRP A 688 -24.73 -3.34 13.69
C TRP A 688 -24.19 -3.88 12.36
N SER A 689 -23.16 -4.72 12.42
CA SER A 689 -22.55 -5.31 11.22
C SER A 689 -23.50 -6.25 10.48
N ARG A 690 -24.32 -7.00 11.24
CA ARG A 690 -25.35 -7.89 10.65
C ARG A 690 -26.48 -7.12 9.95
N ARG A 691 -26.79 -5.89 10.40
CA ARG A 691 -27.79 -5.03 9.76
C ARG A 691 -27.21 -4.23 8.58
N ASN A 692 -25.91 -4.06 8.53
CA ASN A 692 -25.22 -3.21 7.56
C ASN A 692 -24.17 -3.98 6.74
N PRO A 693 -24.59 -4.95 5.89
CA PRO A 693 -23.67 -5.65 4.99
C PRO A 693 -23.02 -4.69 3.99
N ARG A 694 -21.93 -5.11 3.36
CA ARG A 694 -21.18 -4.33 2.35
C ARG A 694 -22.08 -3.74 1.26
N ALA A 695 -23.11 -4.47 0.86
CA ALA A 695 -24.04 -4.03 -0.19
C ALA A 695 -24.69 -2.66 0.10
N PHE A 696 -24.94 -2.34 1.37
CA PHE A 696 -25.56 -1.08 1.78
C PHE A 696 -24.58 0.09 1.95
N LEU A 697 -23.28 -0.14 1.84
CA LEU A 697 -22.31 0.95 1.82
C LEU A 697 -22.54 1.86 0.61
N PRO A 698 -22.32 3.18 0.75
CA PRO A 698 -22.42 4.12 -0.36
C PRO A 698 -21.59 3.69 -1.56
N ALA A 699 -22.17 3.77 -2.76
CA ALA A 699 -21.47 3.42 -4.00
C ALA A 699 -20.18 4.24 -4.19
N ASP A 700 -20.23 5.52 -3.81
CA ASP A 700 -19.10 6.43 -3.88
C ASP A 700 -17.93 5.97 -3.00
N PHE A 701 -18.22 5.45 -1.79
CA PHE A 701 -17.21 4.90 -0.91
C PHE A 701 -16.61 3.59 -1.45
N LYS A 702 -17.44 2.72 -2.03
CA LYS A 702 -16.97 1.49 -2.71
C LYS A 702 -16.07 1.80 -3.90
N GLY A 703 -16.32 2.93 -4.59
CA GLY A 703 -15.54 3.41 -5.74
C GLY A 703 -14.25 4.15 -5.39
N VAL A 704 -13.97 4.40 -4.11
CA VAL A 704 -12.74 5.10 -3.69
C VAL A 704 -11.50 4.27 -4.09
N ARG A 705 -10.57 4.89 -4.81
CA ARG A 705 -9.40 4.20 -5.37
C ARG A 705 -8.31 3.95 -4.33
N ASP A 706 -8.03 4.93 -3.46
CA ASP A 706 -6.99 4.84 -2.44
C ASP A 706 -7.52 4.09 -1.21
N ARG A 707 -6.68 3.29 -0.58
CA ARG A 707 -7.06 2.49 0.58
C ARG A 707 -7.12 3.33 1.85
N ALA A 708 -7.95 2.89 2.79
CA ALA A 708 -7.99 3.50 4.12
C ALA A 708 -6.63 3.33 4.81
N MET A 709 -6.09 4.44 5.33
CA MET A 709 -4.83 4.49 6.06
C MET A 709 -5.02 4.52 7.57
N GLY A 710 -6.15 5.05 8.03
CA GLY A 710 -6.43 5.15 9.45
C GLY A 710 -7.89 5.50 9.72
N CYS A 711 -8.25 5.42 11.00
CA CYS A 711 -9.58 5.77 11.48
C CYS A 711 -9.51 6.54 12.79
N LEU A 712 -10.57 7.31 13.05
CA LEU A 712 -10.75 8.09 14.27
C LEU A 712 -12.20 7.94 14.73
N TRP A 713 -12.40 7.92 16.04
CA TRP A 713 -13.71 7.85 16.64
C TRP A 713 -14.14 9.20 17.20
N ASP A 714 -15.40 9.58 16.98
CA ASP A 714 -15.99 10.81 17.47
C ASP A 714 -17.31 10.51 18.20
N PHE A 715 -17.29 10.70 19.51
CA PHE A 715 -18.43 10.52 20.38
C PHE A 715 -18.96 11.86 20.93
N SER A 716 -18.60 12.96 20.30
CA SER A 716 -19.09 14.29 20.70
C SER A 716 -20.60 14.43 20.44
N ASP A 717 -21.26 15.25 21.24
CA ASP A 717 -22.70 15.58 21.11
C ASP A 717 -23.63 14.35 21.11
N SER A 718 -23.29 13.31 21.89
CA SER A 718 -24.04 12.05 21.89
C SER A 718 -24.13 11.37 20.52
N ARG A 719 -23.26 11.66 19.59
CA ARG A 719 -23.16 11.03 18.27
C ARG A 719 -22.09 9.94 18.31
N GLU A 720 -22.27 8.90 17.49
CA GLU A 720 -21.31 7.81 17.36
C GLU A 720 -20.81 7.75 15.92
N ARG A 721 -19.67 8.37 15.66
CA ARG A 721 -19.12 8.51 14.32
C ARG A 721 -17.75 7.87 14.21
N ILE A 722 -17.53 7.23 13.08
CA ILE A 722 -16.19 6.81 12.64
C ILE A 722 -15.75 7.68 11.46
N TRP A 723 -14.53 8.18 11.54
CA TRP A 723 -13.88 8.91 10.48
C TRP A 723 -12.80 8.04 9.88
N LEU A 724 -12.86 7.81 8.57
CA LEU A 724 -11.87 7.06 7.81
C LEU A 724 -11.12 8.01 6.90
N TYR A 725 -9.82 7.81 6.72
CA TYR A 725 -9.04 8.60 5.80
C TYR A 725 -8.05 7.76 4.99
N GLY A 726 -7.76 8.22 3.78
CA GLY A 726 -6.71 7.72 2.90
C GLY A 726 -5.74 8.83 2.53
N THR A 727 -4.91 8.62 1.51
CA THR A 727 -3.93 9.61 1.06
C THR A 727 -4.55 10.90 0.52
N SER A 728 -5.78 10.85 0.02
CA SER A 728 -6.45 11.96 -0.68
C SER A 728 -7.88 12.24 -0.25
N TRP A 729 -8.38 11.53 0.75
CA TRP A 729 -9.79 11.61 1.12
C TRP A 729 -10.02 11.44 2.62
N LEU A 730 -11.17 11.97 3.09
CA LEU A 730 -11.68 11.84 4.46
C LEU A 730 -13.19 11.57 4.38
N TRP A 731 -13.63 10.47 5.01
CA TRP A 731 -15.02 10.04 5.11
C TRP A 731 -15.46 9.93 6.56
N MET A 732 -16.72 10.26 6.82
CA MET A 732 -17.37 10.08 8.11
C MET A 732 -18.63 9.21 7.94
N PHE A 733 -18.82 8.28 8.85
CA PHE A 733 -20.03 7.47 8.98
C PHE A 733 -20.62 7.61 10.37
N ASP A 734 -21.95 7.81 10.44
CA ASP A 734 -22.71 7.81 11.69
C ASP A 734 -23.23 6.38 11.95
N LEU A 735 -22.69 5.72 12.97
CA LEU A 735 -22.99 4.32 13.27
C LEU A 735 -24.28 4.12 14.08
N ARG A 736 -24.93 5.19 14.51
CA ARG A 736 -26.25 5.10 15.14
C ARG A 736 -27.36 4.82 14.15
N GLN A 737 -27.15 5.16 12.89
CA GLN A 737 -28.10 4.97 11.82
C GLN A 737 -27.65 3.82 10.92
N ASP A 738 -28.59 2.99 10.53
CA ASP A 738 -28.32 1.96 9.53
C ASP A 738 -28.14 2.61 8.15
N PHE A 739 -27.27 2.05 7.31
CA PHE A 739 -27.08 2.53 5.96
C PHE A 739 -28.37 2.34 5.13
N PRO A 740 -28.70 3.24 4.19
CA PRO A 740 -29.92 3.10 3.41
C PRO A 740 -29.87 1.83 2.56
N SER A 741 -31.02 1.18 2.41
CA SER A 741 -31.18 0.11 1.44
C SER A 741 -31.07 0.67 0.03
N THR A 742 -30.81 -0.18 -0.96
CA THR A 742 -30.78 0.22 -2.38
C THR A 742 -32.09 0.84 -2.84
N GLU A 743 -33.21 0.46 -2.25
CA GLU A 743 -34.55 1.01 -2.55
C GLU A 743 -34.69 2.42 -1.98
N GLU A 744 -34.36 2.62 -0.70
CA GLU A 744 -34.33 3.94 -0.07
C GLU A 744 -33.40 4.92 -0.80
N LEU A 745 -32.24 4.46 -1.30
CA LEU A 745 -31.34 5.28 -2.11
C LEU A 745 -31.96 5.69 -3.44
N ASN A 746 -32.66 4.77 -4.11
CA ASN A 746 -33.34 5.07 -5.37
C ASN A 746 -34.50 6.05 -5.17
N GLU A 747 -35.23 5.96 -4.07
CA GLU A 747 -36.28 6.90 -3.72
C GLU A 747 -35.75 8.30 -3.41
N VAL A 748 -34.61 8.41 -2.68
CA VAL A 748 -33.99 9.71 -2.40
C VAL A 748 -33.47 10.36 -3.69
N VAL A 749 -32.83 9.58 -4.57
CA VAL A 749 -32.35 10.07 -5.88
C VAL A 749 -33.51 10.49 -6.77
N ALA A 750 -34.63 9.77 -6.74
CA ALA A 750 -35.82 10.15 -7.48
C ALA A 750 -36.47 11.44 -6.91
N ALA A 751 -36.47 11.62 -5.59
CA ALA A 751 -36.95 12.83 -4.94
C ALA A 751 -36.08 14.04 -5.24
N GLU A 752 -34.74 13.90 -5.18
CA GLU A 752 -33.79 14.97 -5.53
C GLU A 752 -33.86 15.35 -7.02
N ALA A 753 -34.07 14.38 -7.90
CA ALA A 753 -34.27 14.63 -9.33
C ALA A 753 -35.58 15.42 -9.60
N ASN A 754 -36.63 15.17 -8.84
CA ASN A 754 -37.87 15.89 -8.95
C ASN A 754 -37.75 17.33 -8.41
N ASP A 755 -37.07 17.53 -7.26
CA ASP A 755 -36.77 18.86 -6.72
C ASP A 755 -35.88 19.70 -7.65
N ALA A 756 -34.90 19.09 -8.28
CA ALA A 756 -34.04 19.75 -9.26
C ALA A 756 -34.82 20.17 -10.53
N SER A 757 -35.81 19.36 -10.96
CA SER A 757 -36.70 19.70 -12.07
C SER A 757 -37.64 20.85 -11.74
N ASP A 758 -38.14 20.91 -10.51
CA ASP A 758 -39.02 22.01 -10.03
C ASP A 758 -38.25 23.32 -9.87
N GLN A 759 -36.99 23.28 -9.40
CA GLN A 759 -36.14 24.48 -9.33
C GLN A 759 -35.70 24.99 -10.72
N GLN A 760 -35.53 24.13 -11.71
CA GLN A 760 -35.29 24.54 -13.10
C GLN A 760 -36.53 25.14 -13.73
N THR A 761 -37.73 24.61 -13.43
CA THR A 761 -39.01 25.15 -13.90
C THR A 761 -39.30 26.53 -13.28
N GLN A 762 -38.99 26.71 -11.97
CA GLN A 762 -39.12 28.00 -11.30
C GLN A 762 -38.09 29.05 -11.81
N LYS A 763 -36.84 28.65 -12.10
CA LYS A 763 -35.85 29.54 -12.70
C LYS A 763 -36.17 29.91 -14.16
N GLN A 764 -36.79 29.04 -14.93
CA GLN A 764 -37.29 29.37 -16.27
C GLN A 764 -38.52 30.26 -16.24
N SER A 765 -39.42 30.08 -15.27
CA SER A 765 -40.59 30.96 -15.09
C SER A 765 -40.18 32.38 -14.64
N GLN A 766 -39.15 32.50 -13.80
CA GLN A 766 -38.58 33.79 -13.39
C GLN A 766 -37.82 34.48 -14.54
N LYS A 767 -37.13 33.70 -15.38
CA LYS A 767 -36.45 34.26 -16.59
C LYS A 767 -37.46 34.73 -17.63
N ARG A 768 -38.64 34.07 -17.78
CA ARG A 768 -39.71 34.51 -18.66
C ARG A 768 -40.45 35.76 -18.14
N LYS A 769 -40.50 35.96 -16.82
CA LYS A 769 -41.09 37.19 -16.24
C LYS A 769 -40.18 38.43 -16.33
N ARG A 770 -38.86 38.24 -16.45
CA ARG A 770 -37.89 39.34 -16.64
C ARG A 770 -37.64 39.73 -18.09
N SER A 771 -37.99 38.89 -19.08
CA SER A 771 -37.81 39.23 -20.52
C SER A 771 -39.05 39.85 -21.15
N ALA A 772 -40.09 40.17 -20.34
CA ALA A 772 -41.31 40.87 -20.84
C ALA A 772 -41.38 42.35 -20.48
N GLN A 773 -40.29 42.94 -19.98
CA GLN A 773 -40.29 44.33 -19.54
C GLN A 773 -39.18 45.21 -20.15
N ASP A 774 -38.34 44.69 -21.04
CA ASP A 774 -37.35 45.48 -21.77
C ASP A 774 -37.33 45.04 -23.25
N GLN A 775 -38.36 45.50 -23.96
CA GLN A 775 -38.31 45.70 -25.41
C GLN A 775 -38.65 47.13 -25.66
N ASP A 776 -37.58 47.95 -25.75
CA ASP A 776 -37.47 49.07 -26.68
C ASP A 776 -36.04 49.57 -26.58
N ASP A 777 -35.50 49.85 -27.74
CA ASP A 777 -34.28 50.57 -28.12
C ASP A 777 -32.99 49.78 -28.42
N ASP A 778 -32.74 49.94 -29.69
CA ASP A 778 -31.48 50.18 -30.43
C ASP A 778 -30.76 48.99 -31.09
N ASP A 779 -31.14 49.00 -32.36
CA ASP A 779 -30.39 48.59 -33.57
C ASP A 779 -28.97 49.14 -33.68
N LYS A 780 -28.09 48.38 -34.34
CA LYS A 780 -26.77 48.71 -34.96
C LYS A 780 -25.50 48.43 -34.17
N ARG A 781 -24.85 47.33 -34.54
CA ARG A 781 -23.59 47.36 -35.32
C ARG A 781 -22.94 45.97 -35.47
N LYS A 782 -22.86 45.59 -36.71
CA LYS A 782 -21.96 44.59 -37.28
C LYS A 782 -20.51 45.01 -37.11
N LYS A 783 -19.60 44.10 -36.75
CA LYS A 783 -18.42 43.78 -37.58
C LYS A 783 -17.54 42.67 -36.99
N LYS A 784 -16.99 41.95 -37.91
CA LYS A 784 -16.16 40.75 -37.88
C LYS A 784 -14.72 40.99 -37.36
N PRO A 785 -13.87 39.92 -37.45
CA PRO A 785 -12.92 39.50 -36.44
C PRO A 785 -11.50 40.00 -36.74
N ASN A 786 -10.62 39.93 -35.76
CA ASN A 786 -9.21 39.94 -36.09
C ASN A 786 -8.36 39.18 -35.08
N SER A 787 -7.52 38.35 -35.64
CA SER A 787 -6.33 37.71 -35.11
C SER A 787 -5.41 38.64 -34.33
N GLY A 788 -4.83 38.17 -33.29
CA GLY A 788 -3.75 38.86 -32.57
C GLY A 788 -3.04 37.94 -31.62
N THR A 789 -1.91 37.50 -32.02
CA THR A 789 -0.79 36.89 -31.32
C THR A 789 -0.45 37.62 -30.01
N GLY A 790 -0.05 36.83 -28.99
CA GLY A 790 0.97 37.29 -28.08
C GLY A 790 0.78 37.01 -26.61
N ALA A 791 1.79 36.41 -26.09
CA ALA A 791 2.30 36.44 -24.74
C ALA A 791 1.83 35.38 -23.75
N GLY A 792 2.82 34.59 -23.41
CA GLY A 792 2.83 33.59 -22.34
C GLY A 792 2.34 34.10 -20.99
N GLY A 793 1.32 33.46 -20.52
CA GLY A 793 0.92 33.50 -19.14
C GLY A 793 1.08 32.10 -18.60
N GLN A 794 1.86 31.96 -17.57
CA GLN A 794 1.90 30.76 -16.75
C GLN A 794 0.46 30.46 -16.31
N LEU A 795 -0.06 29.34 -16.79
CA LEU A 795 -1.32 28.79 -16.29
C LEU A 795 -1.06 28.33 -14.84
N PRO A 796 -1.85 28.79 -13.88
CA PRO A 796 -1.81 28.23 -12.54
C PRO A 796 -2.15 26.73 -12.66
N LEU A 797 -1.40 25.90 -11.97
CA LEU A 797 -1.67 24.47 -11.78
C LEU A 797 -3.17 24.31 -11.46
N ALA A 798 -3.91 23.77 -12.41
CA ALA A 798 -5.33 23.56 -12.29
C ALA A 798 -5.59 22.73 -11.02
N GLN A 799 -6.34 23.29 -10.11
CA GLN A 799 -7.00 22.51 -9.06
C GLN A 799 -7.80 21.46 -9.80
N SER A 800 -7.41 20.18 -9.64
CA SER A 800 -8.19 19.07 -10.15
C SER A 800 -9.47 19.00 -9.34
N ASP A 801 -10.51 19.66 -9.80
CA ASP A 801 -11.84 19.52 -9.26
C ASP A 801 -12.34 18.12 -9.62
N VAL A 802 -12.54 17.31 -8.61
CA VAL A 802 -13.20 16.02 -8.76
C VAL A 802 -14.70 16.29 -8.70
N PHE A 803 -15.37 16.14 -9.82
CA PHE A 803 -16.82 16.31 -9.91
C PHE A 803 -17.50 14.94 -9.80
N PHE A 804 -18.65 14.93 -9.14
CA PHE A 804 -19.51 13.76 -9.14
C PHE A 804 -20.40 13.80 -10.40
N ASP A 805 -20.25 12.81 -11.26
CA ASP A 805 -21.15 12.62 -12.39
C ASP A 805 -22.36 11.78 -11.94
N SER A 806 -23.49 12.45 -11.79
CA SER A 806 -24.75 11.83 -11.40
C SER A 806 -25.29 10.82 -12.43
N LYS A 807 -24.89 10.92 -13.70
CA LYS A 807 -25.28 9.96 -14.75
C LYS A 807 -24.41 8.70 -14.72
N ALA A 808 -23.11 8.87 -14.44
CA ALA A 808 -22.18 7.75 -14.32
C ALA A 808 -22.16 7.13 -12.90
N ARG A 809 -22.77 7.79 -11.91
CA ARG A 809 -22.71 7.43 -10.48
C ARG A 809 -21.28 7.21 -9.96
N ALA A 810 -20.32 7.94 -10.51
CA ALA A 810 -18.91 7.83 -10.18
C ALA A 810 -18.25 9.21 -10.13
N PHE A 811 -17.19 9.33 -9.33
CA PHE A 811 -16.34 10.52 -9.34
C PHE A 811 -15.48 10.54 -10.59
N VAL A 812 -15.62 11.62 -11.36
CA VAL A 812 -14.84 11.88 -12.56
C VAL A 812 -13.83 12.95 -12.21
N GLY A 813 -12.53 12.66 -12.35
CA GLY A 813 -11.49 13.68 -12.25
C GLY A 813 -11.48 14.56 -13.51
N PRO A 814 -10.85 15.74 -13.47
CA PRO A 814 -10.80 16.66 -14.62
C PRO A 814 -10.17 16.07 -15.87
N ASP A 815 -9.43 14.98 -15.76
CA ASP A 815 -8.82 14.26 -16.88
C ASP A 815 -9.68 13.10 -17.39
N ALA A 816 -10.83 12.84 -16.80
CA ALA A 816 -11.76 11.81 -17.24
C ALA A 816 -12.80 12.42 -18.18
N SER A 817 -12.39 12.73 -19.40
CA SER A 817 -13.34 12.97 -20.47
C SER A 817 -13.99 11.64 -20.83
N GLN A 818 -15.24 11.47 -20.38
CA GLN A 818 -16.16 10.38 -20.69
C GLN A 818 -15.72 8.97 -20.21
N GLY A 819 -16.11 8.66 -19.03
CA GLY A 819 -16.76 7.52 -18.50
C GLY A 819 -16.40 6.15 -18.93
N GLU A 820 -15.40 5.54 -18.62
CA GLU A 820 -15.40 4.17 -18.10
C GLU A 820 -14.22 4.04 -17.15
N ILE A 821 -14.56 3.83 -15.91
CA ILE A 821 -13.63 3.31 -14.93
C ILE A 821 -13.03 2.07 -15.59
N VAL A 822 -11.71 1.99 -15.71
CA VAL A 822 -11.05 0.71 -15.91
C VAL A 822 -11.36 -0.09 -14.66
N SER A 823 -12.54 -0.69 -14.60
CA SER A 823 -12.75 -1.86 -13.78
C SER A 823 -11.88 -2.91 -14.43
N LEU A 824 -10.70 -3.13 -13.83
CA LEU A 824 -9.92 -4.33 -14.08
C LEU A 824 -10.85 -5.53 -13.83
N GLY A 825 -11.58 -5.95 -14.83
CA GLY A 825 -12.47 -7.09 -14.70
C GLY A 825 -13.89 -6.92 -15.25
N LYS A 826 -14.14 -6.11 -16.31
CA LYS A 826 -15.45 -6.04 -16.94
C LYS A 826 -15.49 -6.66 -18.35
N GLU A 827 -14.90 -7.80 -18.52
CA GLU A 827 -15.34 -8.81 -19.49
C GLU A 827 -15.06 -10.17 -18.84
N ARG A 828 -15.97 -10.58 -17.95
CA ARG A 828 -15.95 -11.90 -17.35
C ARG A 828 -16.90 -12.80 -18.12
N PRO A 829 -16.50 -14.02 -18.48
CA PRO A 829 -17.47 -15.11 -18.54
C PRO A 829 -18.02 -15.25 -17.12
N VAL A 830 -19.33 -15.33 -16.98
CA VAL A 830 -20.01 -15.59 -15.71
C VAL A 830 -19.49 -16.95 -15.25
N ASP A 831 -18.59 -16.94 -14.26
CA ASP A 831 -18.07 -18.16 -13.63
C ASP A 831 -19.03 -18.53 -12.51
N GLU A 832 -19.25 -19.82 -12.29
CA GLU A 832 -20.12 -20.37 -11.25
C GLU A 832 -19.86 -19.77 -9.84
N GLU A 833 -18.63 -19.31 -9.56
CA GLU A 833 -18.31 -18.61 -8.29
C GLU A 833 -18.87 -17.19 -8.20
N GLU A 834 -19.16 -16.52 -9.33
CA GLU A 834 -19.83 -15.20 -9.33
C GLU A 834 -21.32 -15.35 -9.11
N GLU A 835 -21.95 -16.41 -9.64
CA GLU A 835 -23.33 -16.75 -9.31
C GLU A 835 -23.46 -17.09 -7.83
N ASP A 836 -22.50 -17.81 -7.24
CA ASP A 836 -22.46 -18.10 -5.79
C ASP A 836 -22.20 -16.84 -4.96
N GLU A 837 -21.34 -15.92 -5.40
CA GLU A 837 -21.10 -14.65 -4.70
C GLU A 837 -22.32 -13.73 -4.78
N GLU A 838 -22.98 -13.61 -5.93
CA GLU A 838 -24.18 -12.81 -6.13
C GLU A 838 -25.38 -13.42 -5.36
N PHE A 839 -25.50 -14.75 -5.35
CA PHE A 839 -26.50 -15.46 -4.55
C PHE A 839 -26.28 -15.25 -3.05
N ASN A 840 -25.03 -15.31 -2.56
CA ASN A 840 -24.68 -15.05 -1.17
C ASN A 840 -24.91 -13.59 -0.77
N GLU A 841 -24.58 -12.64 -1.63
CA GLU A 841 -24.80 -11.20 -1.38
C GLU A 841 -26.30 -10.88 -1.32
N ASN A 842 -27.10 -11.47 -2.20
CA ASN A 842 -28.56 -11.33 -2.18
C ASN A 842 -29.17 -11.95 -0.91
N ASN A 843 -28.71 -13.09 -0.45
CA ASN A 843 -29.15 -13.69 0.80
C ASN A 843 -28.77 -12.84 2.02
N GLU A 844 -27.57 -12.28 2.07
CA GLU A 844 -27.17 -11.35 3.13
C GLU A 844 -28.04 -10.09 3.16
N ILE A 845 -28.40 -9.55 2.00
CA ILE A 845 -29.33 -8.40 1.89
C ILE A 845 -30.70 -8.74 2.44
N GLN A 846 -31.27 -9.89 2.07
CA GLN A 846 -32.59 -10.33 2.56
C GLN A 846 -32.57 -10.56 4.08
N LEU A 847 -31.56 -11.23 4.60
CA LEU A 847 -31.40 -11.45 6.04
C LEU A 847 -31.24 -10.12 6.82
N ALA A 848 -30.52 -9.16 6.25
CA ALA A 848 -30.36 -7.84 6.85
C ALA A 848 -31.69 -7.07 6.89
N ARG A 849 -32.53 -7.17 5.86
CA ARG A 849 -33.88 -6.57 5.82
C ARG A 849 -34.79 -7.15 6.91
N VAL A 850 -34.87 -8.49 7.01
CA VAL A 850 -35.65 -9.15 8.05
C VAL A 850 -35.20 -8.76 9.46
N ARG A 851 -33.88 -8.64 9.69
CA ARG A 851 -33.33 -8.20 10.98
C ARG A 851 -33.69 -6.77 11.33
N ARG A 852 -33.74 -5.87 10.32
CA ARG A 852 -34.16 -4.48 10.50
C ARG A 852 -35.67 -4.37 10.82
N GLU A 853 -36.52 -5.15 10.15
CA GLU A 853 -37.95 -5.20 10.42
C GLU A 853 -38.21 -5.72 11.83
N ASN A 854 -37.52 -6.79 12.25
CA ASN A 854 -37.64 -7.32 13.61
C ASN A 854 -37.14 -6.31 14.68
N ALA A 855 -36.10 -5.54 14.40
CA ALA A 855 -35.63 -4.50 15.31
C ALA A 855 -36.62 -3.34 15.44
N LYS A 856 -37.34 -2.99 14.35
CA LYS A 856 -38.42 -1.97 14.38
C LYS A 856 -39.67 -2.47 15.11
N SER A 857 -40.02 -3.76 15.02
CA SER A 857 -41.19 -4.34 15.67
C SER A 857 -41.02 -4.58 17.17
N GLY A 858 -39.78 -4.70 17.65
CA GLY A 858 -39.44 -4.91 19.07
C GLY A 858 -39.46 -3.63 19.93
N SER A 859 -39.46 -2.44 19.35
CA SER A 859 -39.55 -1.17 20.03
C SER A 859 -41.00 -0.65 19.99
N GLY A 860 -41.91 -1.40 20.60
CA GLY A 860 -43.25 -0.91 20.87
C GLY A 860 -43.19 0.17 21.95
N ASP A 861 -43.21 1.37 21.59
CA ASP A 861 -43.78 2.58 22.14
C ASP A 861 -43.01 3.82 21.72
N SER A 862 -43.64 4.65 20.94
CA SER A 862 -43.70 6.08 21.23
C SER A 862 -44.16 6.87 20.00
N ASN A 863 -45.21 7.60 20.17
CA ASN A 863 -45.58 8.78 19.42
C ASN A 863 -44.39 9.63 19.06
N GLN A 864 -43.83 9.48 17.86
CA GLN A 864 -42.95 10.47 17.32
C GLN A 864 -43.76 11.51 16.55
N LEU A 865 -43.93 12.64 17.21
CA LEU A 865 -44.14 13.92 16.56
C LEU A 865 -43.15 14.04 15.38
N VAL A 866 -43.69 14.14 14.18
CA VAL A 866 -42.93 14.45 12.96
C VAL A 866 -42.33 15.85 13.14
N SER A 867 -41.10 15.89 13.67
CA SER A 867 -40.31 17.11 13.61
C SER A 867 -39.74 17.18 12.18
N THR A 868 -40.10 18.23 11.46
CA THR A 868 -39.50 18.63 10.18
C THR A 868 -38.06 19.11 10.37
N SER A 869 -37.19 18.26 10.94
CA SER A 869 -35.77 18.50 10.97
C SER A 869 -35.15 17.75 9.77
N THR A 870 -34.36 18.47 8.98
CA THR A 870 -33.57 17.92 7.90
C THR A 870 -32.92 16.59 8.32
N PRO A 871 -33.09 15.49 7.57
CA PRO A 871 -32.57 14.19 7.95
C PRO A 871 -31.05 14.32 8.20
N ALA A 872 -30.61 13.94 9.39
CA ALA A 872 -29.22 14.00 9.76
C ALA A 872 -28.43 13.16 8.74
N ARG A 873 -27.39 13.73 8.17
CA ARG A 873 -26.58 13.05 7.15
C ARG A 873 -25.95 11.82 7.76
N ARG A 874 -26.24 10.64 7.19
CA ARG A 874 -25.70 9.33 7.61
C ARG A 874 -24.19 9.20 7.33
N TRP A 875 -23.68 9.90 6.32
CA TRP A 875 -22.26 10.00 5.98
C TRP A 875 -21.92 11.37 5.41
N TRP A 876 -20.65 11.68 5.47
CA TRP A 876 -20.07 12.89 4.88
C TRP A 876 -18.66 12.59 4.38
N PHE A 877 -18.22 13.25 3.31
CA PHE A 877 -16.87 13.07 2.79
C PHE A 877 -16.30 14.34 2.18
N THR A 878 -14.98 14.36 2.05
CA THR A 878 -14.25 15.44 1.38
C THR A 878 -12.97 14.95 0.76
N TYR A 879 -12.61 15.55 -0.37
CA TYR A 879 -11.34 15.41 -1.06
C TYR A 879 -10.50 16.71 -1.01
N LYS A 880 -10.84 17.62 -0.10
CA LYS A 880 -10.16 18.92 0.06
C LYS A 880 -8.70 18.78 0.50
N TYR A 881 -8.41 17.73 1.25
CA TYR A 881 -7.05 17.45 1.75
C TYR A 881 -6.35 16.53 0.79
N ARG A 882 -5.10 16.87 0.42
CA ARG A 882 -4.31 16.08 -0.52
C ARG A 882 -2.91 15.85 0.02
N GLY A 883 -2.37 14.68 -0.28
CA GLY A 883 -1.09 14.29 0.27
C GLY A 883 -1.14 14.11 1.78
N ILE A 884 -2.21 13.47 2.30
CA ILE A 884 -2.37 13.19 3.74
C ILE A 884 -1.34 12.16 4.16
N LEU A 885 -0.44 12.55 5.07
CA LEU A 885 0.52 11.65 5.72
C LEU A 885 -0.11 10.95 6.92
N GLY A 886 -1.06 11.60 7.58
CA GLY A 886 -1.82 11.05 8.68
C GLY A 886 -2.79 12.06 9.27
N ILE A 887 -3.83 11.54 9.93
CA ILE A 887 -4.73 12.33 10.75
C ILE A 887 -4.66 11.78 12.16
N VAL A 888 -4.30 12.62 13.11
CA VAL A 888 -4.03 12.20 14.49
C VAL A 888 -4.87 13.01 15.47
N PRO A 889 -5.42 12.35 16.54
CA PRO A 889 -6.19 13.04 17.54
C PRO A 889 -5.30 13.90 18.43
N LEU A 890 -5.85 15.03 18.88
CA LEU A 890 -5.29 15.91 19.88
C LEU A 890 -6.25 16.01 21.08
N SER A 891 -5.74 16.15 22.30
CA SER A 891 -6.59 16.35 23.46
C SER A 891 -6.91 17.84 23.66
N SER A 892 -8.17 18.12 23.93
CA SER A 892 -8.60 19.46 24.36
C SER A 892 -8.13 19.78 25.80
N LYS A 893 -7.86 18.75 26.63
CA LYS A 893 -7.29 18.90 27.99
C LYS A 893 -5.79 18.73 27.93
N SER A 894 -5.02 19.70 28.38
CA SER A 894 -3.56 19.59 28.57
C SER A 894 -3.28 18.86 29.88
N ALA A 895 -2.73 17.66 29.79
CA ALA A 895 -1.95 17.13 30.88
C ALA A 895 -0.52 17.68 30.69
N ASP A 896 -0.09 18.61 31.54
CA ASP A 896 1.31 19.02 31.58
C ASP A 896 2.14 17.80 31.98
N LEU A 897 3.24 17.55 31.30
CA LEU A 897 4.16 16.44 31.57
C LEU A 897 4.79 16.51 32.98
N ASP A 898 4.61 17.59 33.70
CA ASP A 898 5.23 17.87 34.99
C ASP A 898 4.24 18.44 36.03
N ALA A 899 2.94 18.25 35.91
CA ALA A 899 2.01 18.72 36.93
C ALA A 899 2.02 17.78 38.17
N ASP A 900 3.08 17.90 38.97
CA ASP A 900 3.10 17.57 40.41
C ASP A 900 2.74 18.82 41.22
N THR A 901 1.71 19.55 40.81
CA THR A 901 1.23 20.66 41.67
C THR A 901 -0.28 20.57 41.79
N ASP A 902 -0.68 20.34 43.02
CA ASP A 902 -2.00 20.60 43.57
C ASP A 902 -2.54 21.92 43.01
N ALA A 903 -3.51 21.84 42.10
CA ALA A 903 -4.23 23.00 41.65
C ALA A 903 -5.71 22.77 41.96
N ASP A 904 -6.11 23.20 43.11
CA ASP A 904 -7.48 23.63 43.35
C ASP A 904 -7.86 24.65 42.30
N ALA A 905 -8.67 24.26 41.35
CA ALA A 905 -9.33 25.17 40.45
C ALA A 905 -10.76 24.67 40.20
N ASP A 906 -11.65 25.18 41.00
CA ASP A 906 -13.07 25.35 40.71
C ASP A 906 -13.20 26.15 39.41
N GLY A 907 -13.18 25.47 38.27
CA GLY A 907 -13.46 25.98 36.95
C GLY A 907 -14.50 25.09 36.32
N GLU A 908 -15.71 25.59 36.14
CA GLU A 908 -16.80 24.94 35.44
C GLU A 908 -16.29 24.24 34.17
N ALA A 909 -16.29 22.91 34.19
CA ALA A 909 -15.96 22.08 33.06
C ALA A 909 -16.99 22.31 31.97
N SER A 910 -16.66 23.12 30.99
CA SER A 910 -17.42 23.21 29.72
C SER A 910 -17.49 21.81 29.11
N ALA A 911 -18.65 21.18 29.29
CA ALA A 911 -18.95 19.79 28.97
C ALA A 911 -19.28 19.59 27.50
N ASN A 912 -18.52 20.14 26.55
CA ASN A 912 -18.74 19.85 25.13
C ASN A 912 -17.50 20.15 24.28
N THR A 913 -16.43 19.38 24.48
CA THR A 913 -15.27 19.48 23.60
C THR A 913 -15.39 18.40 22.52
N GLY A 914 -15.72 18.81 21.29
CA GLY A 914 -15.72 17.96 20.11
C GLY A 914 -14.34 17.35 19.84
N LEU A 915 -14.28 16.33 19.00
CA LEU A 915 -13.03 15.72 18.55
C LEU A 915 -12.14 16.78 17.87
N GLU A 916 -10.93 16.99 18.41
CA GLU A 916 -9.88 17.84 17.84
C GLU A 916 -8.82 16.98 17.17
N VAL A 917 -8.44 17.31 15.92
CA VAL A 917 -7.49 16.52 15.14
C VAL A 917 -6.48 17.38 14.41
N ALA A 918 -5.27 16.86 14.22
CA ALA A 918 -4.30 17.41 13.29
C ALA A 918 -4.32 16.59 11.98
N VAL A 919 -4.67 17.25 10.87
CA VAL A 919 -4.52 16.72 9.53
C VAL A 919 -3.15 17.12 9.02
N ILE A 920 -2.26 16.13 8.87
CA ILE A 920 -0.88 16.34 8.46
C ILE A 920 -0.79 16.03 6.98
N GLU A 921 -0.63 17.11 6.20
CA GLU A 921 -0.44 17.06 4.75
C GLU A 921 1.05 17.14 4.41
N ARG A 922 1.43 16.48 3.34
CA ARG A 922 2.77 16.62 2.77
C ARG A 922 2.99 18.06 2.29
N PRO A 923 4.10 18.71 2.65
CA PRO A 923 4.48 20.01 2.07
C PRO A 923 4.75 19.83 0.57
N MET A 924 4.19 20.70 -0.26
CA MET A 924 4.36 20.60 -1.72
C MET A 924 5.70 21.15 -2.22
N TRP A 925 6.36 21.99 -1.42
CA TRP A 925 7.61 22.68 -1.77
C TRP A 925 8.89 21.93 -1.33
N ASP A 926 8.76 20.85 -0.56
CA ASP A 926 9.90 20.08 -0.04
C ASP A 926 10.24 18.87 -0.91
N VAL A 927 9.89 18.90 -2.20
CA VAL A 927 10.20 17.82 -3.13
C VAL A 927 11.51 18.15 -3.84
N ASP A 928 12.55 17.49 -3.40
CA ASP A 928 13.86 17.55 -4.05
C ASP A 928 13.89 16.51 -5.17
N LEU A 929 13.50 16.92 -6.36
CA LEU A 929 13.58 16.10 -7.57
C LEU A 929 14.89 16.41 -8.29
N PRO A 930 15.56 15.41 -8.89
CA PRO A 930 16.71 15.67 -9.75
C PRO A 930 16.30 16.54 -10.94
N ASP A 931 17.30 17.20 -11.54
CA ASP A 931 17.07 18.02 -12.72
C ASP A 931 16.43 17.18 -13.84
N ARG A 932 15.40 17.73 -14.44
CA ARG A 932 14.76 17.11 -15.59
C ARG A 932 15.42 17.55 -16.89
N TYR A 933 15.33 16.72 -17.91
CA TYR A 933 15.69 17.10 -19.26
C TYR A 933 14.80 18.27 -19.73
N VAL A 934 15.41 19.37 -20.09
CA VAL A 934 14.77 20.55 -20.66
C VAL A 934 15.40 20.79 -22.02
N ARG A 935 14.58 20.91 -23.06
CA ARG A 935 15.08 21.25 -24.38
C ARG A 935 15.48 22.72 -24.38
N GLU A 936 16.63 23.06 -25.01
CA GLU A 936 17.16 24.43 -25.04
C GLU A 936 16.19 25.52 -25.55
N TYR A 937 15.03 25.13 -26.07
CA TYR A 937 14.03 26.03 -26.66
C TYR A 937 12.62 25.84 -26.07
N GLU A 938 12.45 25.14 -24.97
CA GLU A 938 11.20 25.10 -24.15
C GLU A 938 11.32 26.14 -22.97
#